data_286cc06040b05f21b8957a279d96893d
#
_entry.id   286cc06040b05f21b8957a279d96893d
#
_cell.length_a   1.000
_cell.length_b   1.000
_cell.length_c   1.000
_cell.angle_alpha   90.00
_cell.angle_beta   90.00
_cell.angle_gamma   90.00
#
_symmetry.space_group_name_H-M   'P 1'
#
loop_
_entity.id
_entity.type
_entity.pdbx_description
1 polymer ?
#
loop_
_entity_poly.entity_id
_entity_poly.type
_entity_poly.pdbx_seq_one_letter_code
_entity_poly.pdbx_strand_id
1 'polypeptide(L)'
;VKEKKFTLSTKKGSWRLFGLLVVIMLFFALLSNVLSTGFYRVQRSRVSFDVRGADIAVEIWRPVNVSSKDKLPAVMLSHGGSEMLGCTSLYAWELARRGFVVINENMNGAGMSGQPNIDESGFGQGTYSRAGGAGHLDILNYVRTITYVDQSRIAMWGHSQGNGTQGTALRLDGLYYTLNDRMLNILNSDYGVAITKEQISQNADDIAAQVLTPVQLGEYNQKKVGQKKIVDGYVQFARAAGANSKVKVAGIEVVRDAQCNFMPSVGTHESAGLKDPETNERYKSSFRLPKXQNLVVFGIYSVPDNTLGTXYPTKYLGNIFXISVQNSPDFKEAVENGTARFYNVPETIHNGWLWGYTAVSNSIEFICQSLQYNNGELSDPATKPINGRNMFVGYATLASTTLAFFAMIGMLMCLASIILKTEFFAPCVFERYAPKMPYKSKNMWIWVAATAVVGFIGTWCCAQEDLAFKTSIATMYKILPWEPAHIRIIFHAGGTAIAGVLIFFLLSKLFKKNKPEEPVLATLQELHVKAGWSRVLKTFLLGFILFIAAYLSAYFIDVFFETRFLHIDGSYEIMQAYNFGRMFRYFLVFLPFCLVISTLNNMVTIKGVSDAKDTAINVLVTTLGMIIFMSIGFLVTYSSPGQAQIFSIHSMLSMIFIVPYVNYIYRKMYKLTGSIWAGAILVALFLAWRAAGYLCQRFMWYGNNEVAAFWGLYF
;
A
#
# COMPACT_ATOMS: atom_id res chain seq x y z
N VAL A 1 48.89 10.97 12.56
CA VAL A 1 47.53 10.90 11.89
C VAL A 1 46.48 10.80 12.98
N LYS A 2 45.62 11.83 13.13
CA LYS A 2 44.55 11.77 14.12
C LYS A 2 43.59 10.62 13.76
N GLU A 3 43.46 9.68 14.71
CA GLU A 3 42.56 8.56 14.55
C GLU A 3 41.15 9.05 14.31
N LYS A 4 40.51 8.61 13.24
CA LYS A 4 39.10 9.00 12.93
C LYS A 4 38.20 8.44 14.04
N LYS A 5 37.53 9.36 14.76
CA LYS A 5 36.67 9.01 15.89
C LYS A 5 35.47 8.14 15.48
N PHE A 6 34.97 8.36 14.26
CA PHE A 6 33.79 7.63 13.74
C PHE A 6 34.24 6.81 12.53
N THR A 7 34.43 5.52 12.74
CA THR A 7 34.92 4.60 11.69
C THR A 7 34.45 3.18 11.98
N LEU A 8 34.22 2.42 10.94
CA LEU A 8 33.90 0.98 11.07
C LEU A 8 35.15 0.11 11.17
N SER A 9 36.34 0.69 11.02
CA SER A 9 37.60 -0.07 11.09
C SER A 9 37.93 -0.54 12.50
N THR A 10 37.46 0.17 13.54
CA THR A 10 37.72 -0.20 14.95
C THR A 10 36.40 -0.52 15.64
N LYS A 11 36.48 -1.35 16.69
CA LYS A 11 35.32 -1.70 17.52
C LYS A 11 34.73 -0.44 18.19
N LYS A 12 35.59 0.41 18.74
CA LYS A 12 35.17 1.66 19.38
C LYS A 12 34.52 2.62 18.41
N GLY A 13 35.07 2.76 17.19
CA GLY A 13 34.49 3.59 16.13
C GLY A 13 33.13 3.08 15.66
N SER A 14 32.99 1.76 15.53
CA SER A 14 31.73 1.13 15.17
C SER A 14 30.63 1.40 16.21
N TRP A 15 30.98 1.31 17.51
CA TRP A 15 30.02 1.64 18.58
C TRP A 15 29.60 3.11 18.57
N ARG A 16 30.57 4.02 18.30
CA ARG A 16 30.25 5.45 18.19
C ARG A 16 29.29 5.74 17.04
N LEU A 17 29.56 5.15 15.86
CA LEU A 17 28.68 5.30 14.69
C LEU A 17 27.32 4.68 14.94
N PHE A 18 27.28 3.49 15.56
CA PHE A 18 26.03 2.83 15.94
C PHE A 18 25.19 3.77 16.81
N GLY A 19 25.80 4.30 17.89
CA GLY A 19 25.08 5.19 18.79
C GLY A 19 24.57 6.46 18.08
N LEU A 20 25.41 7.05 17.22
CA LEU A 20 25.00 8.20 16.44
C LEU A 20 23.79 7.90 15.56
N LEU A 21 23.80 6.76 14.84
CA LEU A 21 22.71 6.43 13.94
C LEU A 21 21.44 6.01 14.68
N VAL A 22 21.58 5.40 15.87
CA VAL A 22 20.44 5.18 16.77
C VAL A 22 19.79 6.53 17.14
N VAL A 23 20.62 7.51 17.53
CA VAL A 23 20.12 8.83 17.90
C VAL A 23 19.43 9.49 16.72
N ILE A 24 20.01 9.40 15.51
CA ILE A 24 19.41 9.97 14.30
C ILE A 24 18.08 9.27 13.99
N MET A 25 18.03 7.95 14.07
CA MET A 25 16.80 7.17 13.84
C MET A 25 15.70 7.61 14.83
N LEU A 26 16.05 7.69 16.11
CA LEU A 26 15.09 8.09 17.15
C LEU A 26 14.65 9.52 17.01
N PHE A 27 15.57 10.41 16.59
CA PHE A 27 15.23 11.84 16.33
C PHE A 27 14.17 11.93 15.23
N PHE A 28 14.37 11.22 14.11
CA PHE A 28 13.40 11.27 13.01
C PHE A 28 12.10 10.54 13.36
N ALA A 29 12.16 9.48 14.18
CA ALA A 29 10.95 8.84 14.69
C ALA A 29 10.15 9.79 15.59
N LEU A 30 10.85 10.49 16.50
CA LEU A 30 10.22 11.50 17.35
C LEU A 30 9.63 12.64 16.52
N LEU A 31 10.38 13.14 15.53
CA LEU A 31 9.91 14.21 14.66
C LEU A 31 8.64 13.75 13.90
N SER A 32 8.65 12.53 13.40
CA SER A 32 7.46 11.93 12.75
C SER A 32 6.27 11.92 13.71
N ASN A 33 6.49 11.51 14.96
CA ASN A 33 5.44 11.47 15.98
C ASN A 33 4.88 12.87 16.25
N VAL A 34 5.77 13.85 16.47
CA VAL A 34 5.35 15.24 16.72
C VAL A 34 4.52 15.79 15.57
N LEU A 35 4.97 15.55 14.33
CA LEU A 35 4.27 16.05 13.14
C LEU A 35 2.95 15.31 12.89
N SER A 36 2.95 13.98 12.94
CA SER A 36 1.75 13.19 12.65
C SER A 36 0.63 13.42 13.69
N THR A 37 1.02 13.74 14.93
CA THR A 37 0.06 14.04 16.00
C THR A 37 -0.35 15.52 16.02
N GLY A 38 0.09 16.31 15.03
CA GLY A 38 -0.21 17.74 15.01
C GLY A 38 0.28 18.45 16.26
N PHE A 39 1.53 18.16 16.66
CA PHE A 39 2.15 18.69 17.88
C PHE A 39 1.36 18.26 19.13
N TYR A 40 1.04 16.96 19.20
CA TYR A 40 0.36 16.31 20.32
C TYR A 40 -1.08 16.78 20.56
N ARG A 41 -1.73 17.33 19.53
CA ARG A 41 -3.16 17.64 19.59
C ARG A 41 -4.03 16.44 19.15
N VAL A 42 -3.40 15.43 18.57
CA VAL A 42 -4.03 14.20 18.11
C VAL A 42 -3.34 13.03 18.78
N GLN A 43 -4.10 12.00 19.13
CA GLN A 43 -3.51 10.75 19.62
C GLN A 43 -3.96 9.59 18.75
N ARG A 44 -3.08 8.59 18.65
CA ARG A 44 -3.36 7.33 17.96
C ARG A 44 -3.64 6.26 19.00
N SER A 45 -4.67 5.47 18.77
CA SER A 45 -4.87 4.24 19.52
C SER A 45 -5.02 3.09 18.53
N ARG A 46 -4.63 1.91 18.96
CA ARG A 46 -4.78 0.70 18.15
C ARG A 46 -5.83 -0.18 18.79
N VAL A 47 -6.77 -0.64 17.97
CA VAL A 47 -7.85 -1.51 18.39
C VAL A 47 -7.80 -2.75 17.51
N SER A 48 -7.99 -3.92 18.10
CA SER A 48 -8.21 -5.14 17.36
C SER A 48 -9.53 -5.72 17.80
N PHE A 49 -10.37 -6.13 16.88
CA PHE A 49 -11.64 -6.73 17.23
C PHE A 49 -11.92 -7.93 16.34
N ASP A 50 -12.52 -8.93 16.95
CA ASP A 50 -12.85 -10.18 16.26
C ASP A 50 -14.01 -9.95 15.31
N VAL A 51 -13.77 -10.25 14.03
CA VAL A 51 -14.81 -10.25 13.01
C VAL A 51 -14.86 -11.67 12.46
N ARG A 52 -15.85 -12.44 12.91
CA ARG A 52 -16.07 -13.80 12.45
C ARG A 52 -14.82 -14.69 12.58
N GLY A 53 -14.12 -14.56 13.70
CA GLY A 53 -12.96 -15.39 14.00
C GLY A 53 -11.63 -14.88 13.47
N ALA A 54 -11.62 -13.68 12.90
CA ALA A 54 -10.36 -13.05 12.50
C ALA A 54 -10.24 -11.68 13.13
N ASP A 55 -9.10 -11.39 13.72
CA ASP A 55 -8.81 -10.07 14.28
C ASP A 55 -8.62 -9.05 13.16
N ILE A 56 -9.33 -7.94 13.24
CA ILE A 56 -9.12 -6.81 12.33
C ILE A 56 -8.42 -5.71 13.12
N ALA A 57 -7.23 -5.34 12.70
CA ALA A 57 -6.44 -4.31 13.35
C ALA A 57 -6.75 -2.94 12.75
N VAL A 58 -7.05 -1.99 13.59
CA VAL A 58 -7.45 -0.64 13.19
C VAL A 58 -6.68 0.37 14.02
N GLU A 59 -6.17 1.41 13.37
CA GLU A 59 -5.67 2.60 14.06
C GLU A 59 -6.76 3.64 14.11
N ILE A 60 -7.04 4.16 15.28
CA ILE A 60 -7.98 5.26 15.49
C ILE A 60 -7.16 6.50 15.86
N TRP A 61 -7.22 7.49 15.01
CA TRP A 61 -6.60 8.80 15.25
C TRP A 61 -7.71 9.76 15.66
N ARG A 62 -7.55 10.44 16.76
CA ARG A 62 -8.57 11.36 17.28
C ARG A 62 -7.94 12.50 18.06
N PRO A 63 -8.62 13.65 18.16
CA PRO A 63 -8.10 14.69 19.04
C PRO A 63 -7.92 14.19 20.48
N VAL A 64 -6.90 14.70 21.16
CA VAL A 64 -6.74 14.46 22.60
C VAL A 64 -7.92 15.13 23.32
N ASN A 65 -8.30 14.70 24.46
CA ASN A 65 -9.37 15.30 25.28
C ASN A 65 -10.76 15.25 24.65
N VAL A 66 -10.97 14.48 23.59
CA VAL A 66 -12.30 14.34 23.00
C VAL A 66 -13.23 13.56 23.95
N SER A 67 -14.46 14.01 24.04
CA SER A 67 -15.48 13.42 24.92
C SER A 67 -16.74 13.07 24.12
N SER A 68 -17.67 12.36 24.76
CA SER A 68 -18.94 12.00 24.13
C SER A 68 -19.81 13.20 23.75
N LYS A 69 -19.52 14.38 24.28
CA LYS A 69 -20.25 15.60 23.95
C LYS A 69 -19.80 16.22 22.64
N ASP A 70 -18.60 15.88 22.14
CA ASP A 70 -18.00 16.59 21.01
C ASP A 70 -18.59 16.22 19.66
N LYS A 71 -19.02 14.98 19.49
CA LYS A 71 -19.70 14.50 18.27
C LYS A 71 -18.95 14.91 16.99
N LEU A 72 -17.76 14.33 16.81
CA LEU A 72 -16.87 14.65 15.69
C LEU A 72 -17.19 13.80 14.47
N PRO A 73 -17.02 14.34 13.27
CA PRO A 73 -17.15 13.52 12.06
C PRO A 73 -16.02 12.50 11.98
N ALA A 74 -16.32 11.37 11.37
CA ALA A 74 -15.35 10.28 11.21
C ALA A 74 -15.05 9.99 9.75
N VAL A 75 -13.83 9.52 9.48
CA VAL A 75 -13.40 9.11 8.14
C VAL A 75 -12.77 7.73 8.23
N MET A 76 -13.30 6.78 7.44
CA MET A 76 -12.75 5.44 7.31
C MET A 76 -11.83 5.39 6.09
N LEU A 77 -10.61 4.91 6.29
CA LEU A 77 -9.59 4.79 5.23
C LEU A 77 -9.35 3.31 4.93
N SER A 78 -9.29 2.96 3.66
CA SER A 78 -9.07 1.58 3.23
C SER A 78 -8.01 1.53 2.14
N HIS A 79 -6.96 0.75 2.40
CA HIS A 79 -5.85 0.59 1.46
C HIS A 79 -6.24 -0.33 0.29
N GLY A 80 -5.42 -0.35 -0.74
CA GLY A 80 -5.63 -1.19 -1.91
C GLY A 80 -5.11 -2.60 -1.73
N GLY A 81 -5.25 -3.38 -2.79
CA GLY A 81 -4.63 -4.70 -2.85
C GLY A 81 -3.11 -4.58 -2.90
N SER A 82 -2.42 -5.56 -2.33
CA SER A 82 -0.96 -5.53 -2.19
C SER A 82 -0.47 -4.29 -1.43
N GLU A 83 -1.26 -3.84 -0.47
CA GLU A 83 -0.98 -2.68 0.39
C GLU A 83 -1.26 -3.03 1.84
N MET A 84 -1.05 -2.07 2.73
CA MET A 84 -1.37 -2.17 4.15
C MET A 84 -1.65 -0.76 4.67
N LEU A 85 -2.10 -0.63 5.90
CA LEU A 85 -2.56 0.66 6.41
C LEU A 85 -1.48 1.76 6.38
N GLY A 86 -0.22 1.40 6.38
CA GLY A 86 0.85 2.39 6.20
C GLY A 86 0.74 3.17 4.90
N CYS A 87 0.17 2.56 3.86
CA CYS A 87 0.01 3.22 2.56
C CYS A 87 -1.02 4.36 2.59
N THR A 88 -1.95 4.35 3.54
CA THR A 88 -2.94 5.42 3.70
C THR A 88 -2.56 6.44 4.79
N SER A 89 -1.35 6.35 5.31
CA SER A 89 -0.91 7.19 6.43
C SER A 89 -0.98 8.68 6.14
N LEU A 90 -0.66 9.11 4.92
CA LEU A 90 -0.72 10.52 4.57
C LEU A 90 -2.13 11.09 4.76
N TYR A 91 -3.14 10.33 4.32
CA TYR A 91 -4.55 10.70 4.57
C TYR A 91 -4.86 10.71 6.07
N ALA A 92 -4.40 9.68 6.79
CA ALA A 92 -4.69 9.58 8.21
C ALA A 92 -4.14 10.79 8.98
N TRP A 93 -2.88 11.16 8.72
CA TRP A 93 -2.26 12.30 9.38
C TRP A 93 -2.97 13.60 9.05
N GLU A 94 -3.25 13.82 7.76
CA GLU A 94 -3.82 15.09 7.31
C GLU A 94 -5.27 15.27 7.76
N LEU A 95 -6.06 14.20 7.78
CA LEU A 95 -7.44 14.27 8.26
C LEU A 95 -7.48 14.40 9.80
N ALA A 96 -6.65 13.63 10.50
CA ALA A 96 -6.65 13.67 11.95
C ALA A 96 -6.25 15.06 12.48
N ARG A 97 -5.22 15.69 11.90
CA ARG A 97 -4.83 17.02 12.35
C ARG A 97 -5.84 18.11 11.96
N ARG A 98 -6.78 17.80 11.06
CA ARG A 98 -7.94 18.65 10.75
C ARG A 98 -9.11 18.39 11.67
N GLY A 99 -8.97 17.45 12.61
CA GLY A 99 -9.92 17.23 13.68
C GLY A 99 -10.88 16.08 13.47
N PHE A 100 -10.75 15.36 12.38
CA PHE A 100 -11.58 14.17 12.15
C PHE A 100 -11.15 13.03 13.06
N VAL A 101 -12.10 12.18 13.43
CA VAL A 101 -11.81 10.86 13.95
C VAL A 101 -11.49 9.98 12.74
N VAL A 102 -10.25 9.49 12.64
CA VAL A 102 -9.83 8.74 11.46
C VAL A 102 -9.67 7.27 11.84
N ILE A 103 -10.32 6.41 11.07
CA ILE A 103 -10.31 4.96 11.25
C ILE A 103 -9.48 4.39 10.11
N ASN A 104 -8.23 4.05 10.39
CA ASN A 104 -7.30 3.54 9.40
C ASN A 104 -7.10 2.05 9.63
N GLU A 105 -7.52 1.22 8.67
CA GLU A 105 -7.57 -0.22 8.88
C GLU A 105 -6.50 -0.98 8.10
N ASN A 106 -6.08 -2.10 8.65
CA ASN A 106 -5.50 -3.19 7.87
C ASN A 106 -6.64 -4.13 7.50
N MET A 107 -6.92 -4.27 6.21
CA MET A 107 -7.88 -5.28 5.78
C MET A 107 -7.39 -6.66 6.23
N ASN A 108 -8.32 -7.60 6.39
CA ASN A 108 -7.97 -8.93 6.86
C ASN A 108 -6.89 -9.55 5.98
N GLY A 109 -5.88 -10.14 6.62
CA GLY A 109 -4.72 -10.72 5.95
C GLY A 109 -3.55 -9.76 5.74
N ALA A 110 -3.69 -8.48 6.11
CA ALA A 110 -2.63 -7.48 5.98
C ALA A 110 -2.09 -7.05 7.34
N GLY A 111 -0.79 -6.86 7.42
CA GLY A 111 -0.13 -6.28 8.60
C GLY A 111 -0.47 -6.97 9.89
N MET A 112 -1.11 -6.25 10.79
CA MET A 112 -1.52 -6.75 12.10
C MET A 112 -2.92 -7.38 12.11
N SER A 113 -3.64 -7.39 10.99
CA SER A 113 -4.92 -8.08 10.91
C SER A 113 -4.73 -9.58 10.73
N GLY A 114 -5.66 -10.36 11.28
CA GLY A 114 -5.62 -11.80 11.21
C GLY A 114 -5.95 -12.34 9.83
N GLN A 115 -5.69 -13.63 9.65
CA GLN A 115 -6.08 -14.31 8.43
C GLN A 115 -7.61 -14.41 8.33
N PRO A 116 -8.13 -14.37 7.10
CA PRO A 116 -9.56 -14.59 6.93
C PRO A 116 -9.98 -15.94 7.49
N ASN A 117 -11.14 -15.96 8.12
CA ASN A 117 -11.77 -17.21 8.52
C ASN A 117 -12.47 -17.79 7.28
N ILE A 118 -12.03 -18.94 6.84
CA ILE A 118 -12.48 -19.54 5.59
C ILE A 118 -13.41 -20.71 5.91
N ASP A 119 -14.61 -20.70 5.33
CA ASP A 119 -15.57 -21.78 5.50
C ASP A 119 -15.21 -23.00 4.65
N GLU A 120 -16.08 -24.00 4.67
CA GLU A 120 -15.87 -25.26 3.94
C GLU A 120 -15.79 -25.07 2.43
N SER A 121 -16.29 -23.96 1.91
CA SER A 121 -16.14 -23.65 0.48
C SER A 121 -14.74 -23.13 0.12
N GLY A 122 -13.89 -22.92 1.15
CA GLY A 122 -12.54 -22.48 0.95
C GLY A 122 -12.39 -20.98 0.78
N PHE A 123 -13.43 -20.21 1.07
CA PHE A 123 -13.36 -18.76 0.90
C PHE A 123 -14.16 -18.06 2.00
N GLY A 124 -13.62 -17.00 2.50
CA GLY A 124 -14.27 -16.20 3.53
C GLY A 124 -15.60 -15.67 3.03
N GLN A 125 -16.66 -16.01 3.74
CA GLN A 125 -18.01 -15.60 3.39
C GLN A 125 -18.31 -14.19 3.93
N GLY A 126 -19.24 -13.55 3.27
CA GLY A 126 -19.74 -12.27 3.74
C GLY A 126 -18.65 -11.21 3.88
N THR A 127 -18.36 -10.85 5.10
CA THR A 127 -17.49 -9.73 5.42
C THR A 127 -16.07 -9.85 4.85
N TYR A 128 -15.54 -11.06 4.74
CA TYR A 128 -14.15 -11.25 4.31
C TYR A 128 -13.96 -11.24 2.81
N SER A 129 -15.01 -11.56 2.06
CA SER A 129 -14.92 -11.54 0.62
C SER A 129 -15.10 -10.12 0.09
N ARG A 130 -14.73 -9.91 -1.15
CA ARG A 130 -15.04 -8.64 -1.84
C ARG A 130 -16.56 -8.44 -1.87
N ALA A 131 -17.30 -9.52 -2.06
CA ALA A 131 -18.76 -9.49 -2.06
C ALA A 131 -19.31 -9.13 -0.67
N GLY A 132 -18.57 -9.44 0.41
CA GLY A 132 -18.97 -9.12 1.77
C GLY A 132 -18.42 -7.80 2.31
N GLY A 133 -17.65 -7.06 1.50
CA GLY A 133 -17.11 -5.76 1.95
C GLY A 133 -15.85 -5.86 2.79
N ALA A 134 -15.25 -7.04 2.90
CA ALA A 134 -13.91 -7.25 3.48
C ALA A 134 -13.73 -6.70 4.89
N GLY A 135 -14.77 -6.78 5.70
CA GLY A 135 -14.72 -6.30 7.09
C GLY A 135 -15.16 -4.85 7.26
N HIS A 136 -15.29 -4.10 6.18
CA HIS A 136 -15.64 -2.67 6.30
C HIS A 136 -17.01 -2.44 6.94
N LEU A 137 -17.95 -3.35 6.69
CA LEU A 137 -19.28 -3.22 7.30
C LEU A 137 -19.20 -3.35 8.82
N ASP A 138 -18.39 -4.29 9.30
CA ASP A 138 -18.24 -4.50 10.75
C ASP A 138 -17.49 -3.32 11.37
N ILE A 139 -16.50 -2.78 10.67
CA ILE A 139 -15.79 -1.57 11.13
C ILE A 139 -16.75 -0.38 11.16
N LEU A 140 -17.59 -0.21 10.13
CA LEU A 140 -18.59 0.87 10.10
C LEU A 140 -19.53 0.77 11.30
N ASN A 141 -20.00 -0.45 11.59
CA ASN A 141 -20.87 -0.67 12.74
C ASN A 141 -20.15 -0.34 14.06
N TYR A 142 -18.87 -0.70 14.17
CA TYR A 142 -18.07 -0.32 15.33
C TYR A 142 -17.94 1.21 15.46
N VAL A 143 -17.66 1.90 14.35
CA VAL A 143 -17.52 3.37 14.32
C VAL A 143 -18.78 4.03 14.86
N ARG A 144 -19.95 3.48 14.52
CA ARG A 144 -21.24 3.99 15.03
C ARG A 144 -21.40 3.85 16.53
N THR A 145 -20.67 2.95 17.18
CA THR A 145 -20.75 2.80 18.64
C THR A 145 -19.81 3.76 19.39
N ILE A 146 -18.92 4.42 18.69
CA ILE A 146 -17.95 5.33 19.31
C ILE A 146 -18.70 6.59 19.78
N THR A 147 -18.72 6.81 21.08
CA THR A 147 -19.60 7.84 21.69
C THR A 147 -19.29 9.25 21.25
N TYR A 148 -18.05 9.54 20.90
CA TYR A 148 -17.62 10.87 20.45
C TYR A 148 -17.73 11.06 18.94
N VAL A 149 -18.21 10.05 18.19
CA VAL A 149 -18.40 10.17 16.74
C VAL A 149 -19.83 10.64 16.45
N ASP A 150 -19.96 11.55 15.51
CA ASP A 150 -21.23 11.96 14.94
C ASP A 150 -21.63 10.94 13.88
N GLN A 151 -22.58 10.10 14.22
CA GLN A 151 -23.02 9.01 13.32
C GLN A 151 -23.62 9.52 12.01
N SER A 152 -24.05 10.78 11.98
CA SER A 152 -24.61 11.38 10.77
C SER A 152 -23.56 11.98 9.84
N ARG A 153 -22.29 12.01 10.27
CA ARG A 153 -21.19 12.59 9.49
C ARG A 153 -20.04 11.62 9.41
N ILE A 154 -20.18 10.61 8.51
CA ILE A 154 -19.14 9.60 8.29
C ILE A 154 -18.74 9.66 6.82
N ALA A 155 -17.46 9.66 6.55
CA ALA A 155 -16.92 9.57 5.20
C ALA A 155 -16.09 8.30 5.05
N MET A 156 -15.95 7.88 3.81
CA MET A 156 -15.05 6.79 3.44
C MET A 156 -14.13 7.25 2.31
N TRP A 157 -12.88 6.86 2.41
CA TRP A 157 -11.92 7.01 1.32
C TRP A 157 -11.23 5.67 1.12
N GLY A 158 -11.23 5.19 -0.11
CA GLY A 158 -10.60 3.91 -0.40
C GLY A 158 -9.77 3.96 -1.67
N HIS A 159 -8.62 3.31 -1.64
CA HIS A 159 -7.76 3.17 -2.80
C HIS A 159 -8.01 1.83 -3.47
N SER A 160 -8.18 1.83 -4.79
CA SER A 160 -8.20 0.61 -5.60
C SER A 160 -9.17 -0.44 -5.03
N GLN A 161 -8.67 -1.56 -4.53
CA GLN A 161 -9.50 -2.60 -3.93
C GLN A 161 -10.27 -2.09 -2.70
N GLY A 162 -9.65 -1.23 -1.89
CA GLY A 162 -10.32 -0.64 -0.73
C GLY A 162 -11.56 0.14 -1.11
N ASN A 163 -11.51 0.86 -2.23
CA ASN A 163 -12.68 1.55 -2.78
C ASN A 163 -13.79 0.53 -3.12
N GLY A 164 -13.44 -0.56 -3.78
CA GLY A 164 -14.43 -1.57 -4.16
C GLY A 164 -15.09 -2.24 -2.96
N THR A 165 -14.31 -2.58 -1.95
CA THR A 165 -14.83 -3.23 -0.76
C THR A 165 -15.69 -2.29 0.09
N GLN A 166 -15.31 -1.01 0.17
CA GLN A 166 -16.14 0.00 0.84
C GLN A 166 -17.51 0.16 0.13
N GLY A 167 -17.50 0.20 -1.21
CA GLY A 167 -18.75 0.26 -1.96
C GLY A 167 -19.66 -0.92 -1.68
N THR A 168 -19.08 -2.10 -1.56
CA THR A 168 -19.85 -3.30 -1.21
C THR A 168 -20.38 -3.21 0.23
N ALA A 169 -19.58 -2.75 1.17
CA ALA A 169 -20.03 -2.59 2.56
C ALA A 169 -21.21 -1.63 2.66
N LEU A 170 -21.12 -0.49 1.96
CA LEU A 170 -22.21 0.48 1.95
C LEU A 170 -23.49 -0.11 1.35
N ARG A 171 -23.35 -0.88 0.27
CA ARG A 171 -24.49 -1.56 -0.34
C ARG A 171 -25.13 -2.55 0.62
N LEU A 172 -24.31 -3.34 1.32
CA LEU A 172 -24.80 -4.32 2.30
C LEU A 172 -25.45 -3.65 3.51
N ASP A 173 -24.91 -2.51 3.92
CA ASP A 173 -25.44 -1.76 5.04
C ASP A 173 -26.76 -1.06 4.71
N GLY A 174 -27.09 -0.99 3.44
CA GLY A 174 -28.32 -0.37 3.00
C GLY A 174 -28.24 1.13 2.78
N LEU A 175 -27.03 1.66 2.61
CA LEU A 175 -26.88 3.09 2.31
C LEU A 175 -27.63 3.48 1.04
N TYR A 176 -27.72 2.55 0.10
CA TYR A 176 -28.43 2.76 -1.16
C TYR A 176 -29.86 2.25 -1.11
N TYR A 177 -30.31 1.74 0.06
CA TYR A 177 -31.67 1.19 0.22
C TYR A 177 -32.52 2.15 1.03
N THR A 178 -33.79 2.19 0.70
CA THR A 178 -34.78 2.81 1.57
C THR A 178 -35.13 1.85 2.71
N LEU A 179 -35.86 2.33 3.70
CA LEU A 179 -36.42 1.44 4.73
C LEU A 179 -37.28 0.36 4.09
N ASN A 180 -38.04 0.72 3.06
CA ASN A 180 -38.88 -0.24 2.33
C ASN A 180 -38.03 -1.35 1.71
N ASP A 181 -36.91 -1.00 1.06
CA ASP A 181 -36.03 -2.00 0.43
C ASP A 181 -35.45 -2.97 1.47
N ARG A 182 -35.07 -2.41 2.63
CA ARG A 182 -34.55 -3.23 3.71
C ARG A 182 -35.61 -4.22 4.22
N MET A 183 -36.84 -3.76 4.35
CA MET A 183 -37.93 -4.60 4.82
C MET A 183 -38.34 -5.64 3.78
N LEU A 184 -38.28 -5.31 2.48
CA LEU A 184 -38.48 -6.30 1.42
C LEU A 184 -37.40 -7.39 1.46
N ASN A 185 -36.14 -7.01 1.74
CA ASN A 185 -35.07 -7.99 1.90
C ASN A 185 -35.33 -8.90 3.10
N ILE A 186 -35.82 -8.34 4.21
CA ILE A 186 -36.14 -9.13 5.42
C ILE A 186 -37.29 -10.11 5.14
N LEU A 187 -38.32 -9.67 4.41
CA LEU A 187 -39.41 -10.58 4.00
C LEU A 187 -38.84 -11.77 3.22
N ASN A 188 -37.91 -11.47 2.30
CA ASN A 188 -37.34 -12.52 1.48
C ASN A 188 -36.38 -13.42 2.29
N SER A 189 -35.43 -12.82 3.04
CA SER A 189 -34.36 -13.60 3.69
C SER A 189 -34.83 -14.33 4.95
N ASP A 190 -35.66 -13.67 5.77
CA ASP A 190 -35.96 -14.18 7.09
C ASP A 190 -37.29 -14.93 7.12
N TYR A 191 -38.19 -14.59 6.21
CA TYR A 191 -39.53 -15.22 6.18
C TYR A 191 -39.77 -16.01 4.90
N GLY A 192 -38.80 -16.06 3.98
CA GLY A 192 -38.90 -16.86 2.76
C GLY A 192 -39.94 -16.35 1.76
N VAL A 193 -40.35 -15.10 1.87
CA VAL A 193 -41.36 -14.50 0.98
C VAL A 193 -40.71 -14.20 -0.38
N ALA A 194 -41.22 -14.80 -1.43
CA ALA A 194 -40.72 -14.55 -2.80
C ALA A 194 -41.21 -13.17 -3.23
N ILE A 195 -40.29 -12.22 -3.41
CA ILE A 195 -40.61 -10.87 -3.87
C ILE A 195 -40.45 -10.82 -5.39
N THR A 196 -41.48 -10.40 -6.09
CA THR A 196 -41.43 -10.24 -7.55
C THR A 196 -40.85 -8.86 -7.91
N LYS A 197 -40.46 -8.73 -9.19
CA LYS A 197 -39.91 -7.47 -9.71
C LYS A 197 -40.91 -6.31 -9.53
N GLU A 198 -42.18 -6.60 -9.70
CA GLU A 198 -43.27 -5.60 -9.56
C GLU A 198 -43.45 -5.18 -8.11
N GLN A 199 -43.18 -6.08 -7.17
CA GLN A 199 -43.35 -5.80 -5.74
C GLN A 199 -42.21 -4.97 -5.16
N ILE A 200 -41.10 -4.78 -5.87
CA ILE A 200 -39.99 -3.98 -5.35
C ILE A 200 -40.44 -2.53 -5.09
N SER A 201 -41.39 -2.04 -5.87
CA SER A 201 -41.92 -0.67 -5.68
C SER A 201 -43.13 -0.61 -4.73
N GLN A 202 -43.59 -1.76 -4.24
CA GLN A 202 -44.71 -1.80 -3.30
C GLN A 202 -44.24 -1.59 -1.86
N ASN A 203 -45.18 -1.26 -1.00
CA ASN A 203 -44.88 -1.11 0.44
C ASN A 203 -44.66 -2.50 1.05
N ALA A 204 -43.50 -2.70 1.67
CA ALA A 204 -43.16 -3.95 2.33
C ALA A 204 -44.15 -4.31 3.46
N ASP A 205 -44.70 -3.31 4.14
CA ASP A 205 -45.66 -3.55 5.23
C ASP A 205 -46.96 -4.16 4.70
N ASP A 206 -47.39 -3.71 3.50
CA ASP A 206 -48.62 -4.26 2.89
C ASP A 206 -48.41 -5.73 2.50
N ILE A 207 -47.24 -6.06 1.98
CA ILE A 207 -46.91 -7.43 1.69
C ILE A 207 -46.84 -8.27 2.96
N ALA A 208 -46.13 -7.75 3.98
CA ALA A 208 -46.01 -8.41 5.27
C ALA A 208 -47.37 -8.74 5.88
N ALA A 209 -48.29 -7.76 5.85
CA ALA A 209 -49.62 -7.94 6.41
C ALA A 209 -50.46 -9.01 5.70
N GLN A 210 -50.16 -9.24 4.41
CA GLN A 210 -50.87 -10.25 3.64
C GLN A 210 -50.33 -11.67 3.81
N VAL A 211 -49.00 -11.80 4.07
CA VAL A 211 -48.36 -13.13 3.98
C VAL A 211 -47.83 -13.66 5.31
N LEU A 212 -47.63 -12.81 6.31
CA LEU A 212 -47.06 -13.23 7.59
C LEU A 212 -48.16 -13.56 8.60
N THR A 213 -47.91 -14.55 9.45
CA THR A 213 -48.77 -14.84 10.58
C THR A 213 -48.70 -13.69 11.61
N PRO A 214 -49.69 -13.56 12.52
CA PRO A 214 -49.62 -12.49 13.54
C PRO A 214 -48.36 -12.49 14.38
N VAL A 215 -47.79 -13.65 14.68
CA VAL A 215 -46.52 -13.76 15.44
C VAL A 215 -45.36 -13.22 14.60
N GLN A 216 -45.25 -13.69 13.37
CA GLN A 216 -44.22 -13.24 12.41
C GLN A 216 -44.32 -11.73 12.15
N LEU A 217 -45.53 -11.21 12.05
CA LEU A 217 -45.77 -9.78 11.84
C LEU A 217 -45.29 -8.96 13.04
N GLY A 218 -45.46 -9.49 14.25
CA GLY A 218 -44.89 -8.86 15.46
C GLY A 218 -43.38 -8.78 15.42
N GLU A 219 -42.72 -9.90 15.02
CA GLU A 219 -41.27 -9.94 14.89
C GLU A 219 -40.79 -9.00 13.78
N TYR A 220 -41.46 -8.99 12.63
CA TYR A 220 -41.18 -8.12 11.52
C TYR A 220 -41.20 -6.64 11.97
N ASN A 221 -42.23 -6.25 12.74
CA ASN A 221 -42.35 -4.88 13.23
C ASN A 221 -41.23 -4.51 14.20
N GLN A 222 -40.77 -5.45 15.03
CA GLN A 222 -39.60 -5.21 15.89
C GLN A 222 -38.34 -5.00 15.05
N LYS A 223 -38.14 -5.85 14.05
CA LYS A 223 -36.97 -5.70 13.11
C LYS A 223 -37.04 -4.34 12.41
N LYS A 224 -38.23 -3.91 12.00
CA LYS A 224 -38.44 -2.64 11.30
C LYS A 224 -37.96 -1.46 12.15
N VAL A 225 -38.23 -1.48 13.48
CA VAL A 225 -37.75 -0.42 14.38
C VAL A 225 -36.20 -0.33 14.32
N GLY A 226 -35.52 -1.47 14.34
CA GLY A 226 -34.07 -1.51 14.24
C GLY A 226 -33.58 -0.97 12.92
N GLN A 227 -34.22 -1.40 11.81
CA GLN A 227 -33.81 -0.95 10.46
C GLN A 227 -34.06 0.55 10.28
N LYS A 228 -35.15 1.08 10.86
CA LYS A 228 -35.43 2.51 10.80
C LYS A 228 -34.32 3.32 11.47
N LYS A 229 -33.83 2.87 12.63
CA LYS A 229 -32.72 3.56 13.32
C LYS A 229 -31.47 3.63 12.44
N ILE A 230 -31.20 2.55 11.69
CA ILE A 230 -30.06 2.52 10.77
C ILE A 230 -30.26 3.56 9.65
N VAL A 231 -31.42 3.55 9.00
CA VAL A 231 -31.72 4.47 7.88
C VAL A 231 -31.69 5.93 8.35
N ASP A 232 -32.34 6.21 9.48
CA ASP A 232 -32.41 7.57 10.04
C ASP A 232 -31.03 8.11 10.45
N GLY A 233 -30.05 7.22 10.68
CA GLY A 233 -28.70 7.61 11.04
C GLY A 233 -27.85 8.11 9.87
N TYR A 234 -28.34 8.00 8.63
CA TYR A 234 -27.58 8.38 7.46
C TYR A 234 -28.01 9.74 6.92
N VAL A 235 -27.72 10.78 7.67
CA VAL A 235 -28.08 12.14 7.24
C VAL A 235 -27.05 12.68 6.27
N GLN A 236 -25.78 12.55 6.59
CA GLN A 236 -24.68 12.97 5.72
C GLN A 236 -23.64 11.88 5.62
N PHE A 237 -23.39 11.42 4.43
CA PHE A 237 -22.37 10.42 4.17
C PHE A 237 -21.58 10.86 2.96
N ALA A 238 -20.27 10.70 3.01
CA ALA A 238 -19.40 11.10 1.91
C ALA A 238 -18.49 9.97 1.51
N ARG A 239 -18.19 9.88 0.23
CA ARG A 239 -17.30 8.88 -0.29
C ARG A 239 -16.44 9.48 -1.40
N ALA A 240 -15.13 9.40 -1.27
CA ALA A 240 -14.21 10.06 -2.18
C ALA A 240 -13.69 9.14 -3.29
N ALA A 241 -14.21 7.92 -3.41
CA ALA A 241 -13.77 7.00 -4.46
C ALA A 241 -14.95 6.17 -4.93
N GLY A 242 -14.80 5.44 -6.02
CA GLY A 242 -15.90 4.85 -6.76
C GLY A 242 -16.91 4.03 -5.94
N ALA A 243 -18.17 4.11 -6.29
CA ALA A 243 -19.25 3.31 -5.70
C ALA A 243 -20.05 2.65 -6.82
N ASN A 244 -20.79 1.63 -6.48
CA ASN A 244 -21.65 0.92 -7.42
C ASN A 244 -23.10 1.12 -6.99
N SER A 245 -23.91 1.71 -7.85
CA SER A 245 -25.33 1.95 -7.57
C SER A 245 -26.20 0.71 -7.81
N LYS A 246 -25.63 -0.35 -8.35
CA LYS A 246 -26.35 -1.61 -8.49
C LYS A 246 -26.46 -2.28 -7.13
N VAL A 247 -27.68 -2.55 -6.73
CA VAL A 247 -27.96 -3.26 -5.47
C VAL A 247 -28.95 -4.38 -5.76
N LYS A 248 -29.03 -5.34 -4.85
CA LYS A 248 -30.05 -6.39 -4.94
C LYS A 248 -31.05 -6.19 -3.80
N VAL A 249 -32.31 -6.10 -4.19
CA VAL A 249 -33.42 -6.05 -3.24
C VAL A 249 -34.17 -7.37 -3.39
N ALA A 250 -34.23 -8.15 -2.34
CA ALA A 250 -34.86 -9.45 -2.33
C ALA A 250 -34.37 -10.34 -3.50
N GLY A 251 -33.06 -10.27 -3.79
CA GLY A 251 -32.42 -11.06 -4.85
C GLY A 251 -32.53 -10.47 -6.25
N ILE A 252 -33.34 -9.45 -6.46
CA ILE A 252 -33.53 -8.82 -7.77
C ILE A 252 -32.58 -7.63 -7.89
N GLU A 253 -31.78 -7.63 -8.96
CA GLU A 253 -30.84 -6.51 -9.19
C GLU A 253 -31.60 -5.26 -9.64
N VAL A 254 -31.39 -4.17 -8.94
CA VAL A 254 -31.99 -2.87 -9.27
C VAL A 254 -30.91 -1.80 -9.30
N VAL A 255 -31.13 -0.77 -10.09
CA VAL A 255 -30.25 0.40 -10.15
C VAL A 255 -30.74 1.42 -9.14
N ARG A 256 -29.86 1.87 -8.26
CA ARG A 256 -30.20 2.86 -7.23
C ARG A 256 -29.22 4.02 -7.26
N ASP A 257 -29.74 5.20 -7.02
CA ASP A 257 -28.89 6.37 -6.82
C ASP A 257 -28.18 6.26 -5.48
N ALA A 258 -26.90 6.61 -5.47
CA ALA A 258 -26.13 6.62 -4.24
C ALA A 258 -26.68 7.70 -3.28
N GLN A 259 -27.02 7.31 -2.07
CA GLN A 259 -27.53 8.24 -1.05
C GLN A 259 -26.38 8.78 -0.21
N CYS A 260 -25.34 9.26 -0.87
CA CYS A 260 -24.18 9.86 -0.23
C CYS A 260 -23.54 10.88 -1.18
N ASN A 261 -22.91 11.87 -0.62
CA ASN A 261 -22.07 12.77 -1.42
C ASN A 261 -20.93 11.94 -1.99
N PHE A 262 -20.70 12.02 -3.29
CA PHE A 262 -19.83 11.05 -3.95
C PHE A 262 -18.90 11.72 -4.95
N MET A 263 -17.62 11.35 -4.88
CA MET A 263 -16.59 11.81 -5.80
C MET A 263 -15.82 10.61 -6.35
N PRO A 264 -16.24 10.04 -7.47
CA PRO A 264 -15.37 9.07 -8.14
C PRO A 264 -14.10 9.76 -8.60
N SER A 265 -12.99 9.02 -8.49
CA SER A 265 -11.67 9.58 -8.71
C SER A 265 -10.85 8.63 -9.58
N VAL A 266 -10.32 9.15 -10.70
CA VAL A 266 -9.50 8.37 -11.64
C VAL A 266 -8.40 9.28 -12.17
N GLY A 267 -7.16 8.79 -12.13
CA GLY A 267 -6.03 9.54 -12.66
C GLY A 267 -6.02 9.60 -14.18
N THR A 268 -5.56 10.71 -14.75
CA THR A 268 -5.47 10.85 -16.21
C THR A 268 -4.48 9.84 -16.81
N HIS A 269 -3.53 9.37 -16.03
CA HIS A 269 -2.51 8.41 -16.47
C HIS A 269 -2.72 7.03 -15.85
N GLU A 270 -3.96 6.73 -15.46
CA GLU A 270 -4.35 5.47 -14.87
C GLU A 270 -4.31 4.35 -15.91
N SER A 271 -3.56 3.28 -15.65
CA SER A 271 -3.56 2.11 -16.53
C SER A 271 -4.46 1.01 -16.02
N ALA A 272 -4.81 1.06 -14.74
CA ALA A 272 -5.51 -0.05 -14.13
C ALA A 272 -7.00 0.03 -14.40
N GLY A 273 -7.42 -0.63 -15.45
CA GLY A 273 -8.74 -1.19 -15.40
C GLY A 273 -9.91 -0.46 -15.99
N LEU A 274 -9.76 0.72 -16.57
CA LEU A 274 -10.90 1.31 -17.21
C LEU A 274 -10.96 0.87 -18.68
N LYS A 275 -11.99 0.11 -18.97
CA LYS A 275 -12.24 -0.39 -20.31
C LYS A 275 -13.57 0.13 -20.82
N ASP A 276 -13.62 0.32 -22.10
CA ASP A 276 -14.89 0.61 -22.76
C ASP A 276 -15.81 -0.60 -22.59
N PRO A 277 -17.01 -0.43 -22.03
CA PRO A 277 -17.88 -1.58 -21.79
C PRO A 277 -18.39 -2.26 -23.06
N GLU A 278 -18.41 -1.55 -24.20
CA GLU A 278 -18.89 -2.11 -25.46
C GLU A 278 -17.80 -2.85 -26.22
N THR A 279 -16.58 -2.25 -26.27
CA THR A 279 -15.49 -2.80 -27.09
C THR A 279 -14.50 -3.63 -26.26
N ASN A 280 -14.57 -3.56 -24.95
CA ASN A 280 -13.60 -4.16 -24.01
C ASN A 280 -12.16 -3.65 -24.20
N GLU A 281 -12.00 -2.55 -24.92
CA GLU A 281 -10.69 -1.93 -25.13
C GLU A 281 -10.39 -0.94 -24.00
N ARG A 282 -9.14 -0.86 -23.57
CA ARG A 282 -8.73 0.14 -22.60
C ARG A 282 -8.86 1.54 -23.22
N TYR A 283 -9.38 2.48 -22.43
CA TYR A 283 -9.45 3.86 -22.87
C TYR A 283 -8.03 4.38 -23.12
N LYS A 284 -7.80 4.83 -24.36
CA LYS A 284 -6.50 5.32 -24.80
C LYS A 284 -6.31 6.82 -24.58
N SER A 285 -7.37 7.51 -24.19
CA SER A 285 -7.34 8.95 -23.98
C SER A 285 -7.68 9.29 -22.55
N SER A 286 -7.34 10.48 -22.15
CA SER A 286 -7.60 10.95 -20.80
C SER A 286 -9.09 10.98 -20.52
N PHE A 287 -9.43 10.84 -19.26
CA PHE A 287 -10.82 10.89 -18.78
C PHE A 287 -11.44 12.27 -18.93
N ARG A 288 -10.78 13.17 -19.63
CA ARG A 288 -11.32 14.48 -19.98
C ARG A 288 -12.42 14.41 -21.03
N LEU A 289 -12.50 13.29 -21.76
CA LEU A 289 -13.59 13.11 -22.73
C LEU A 289 -14.92 12.91 -21.99
N PRO A 290 -16.03 13.46 -22.49
CA PRO A 290 -17.33 13.29 -21.85
C PRO A 290 -17.68 11.83 -21.57
N LYS A 291 -17.37 10.94 -22.49
CA LYS A 291 -17.60 9.52 -22.31
C LYS A 291 -16.83 8.91 -21.13
N UNK A 292 -15.87 9.36 -20.94
CA UNK A 292 -15.13 9.02 -19.97
C UNK A 292 -15.63 9.40 -18.70
N GLN A 293 -15.77 10.54 -18.73
CA GLN A 293 -16.35 11.12 -17.54
C GLN A 293 -17.67 10.44 -17.15
N ASN A 294 -18.49 10.18 -18.11
CA ASN A 294 -19.72 9.43 -17.86
C ASN A 294 -19.43 8.04 -17.33
N LEU A 295 -18.42 7.36 -17.87
CA LEU A 295 -18.05 6.06 -17.37
C LEU A 295 -17.56 6.14 -15.92
N VAL A 296 -16.74 7.14 -15.59
CA VAL A 296 -16.21 7.31 -14.24
C VAL A 296 -17.32 7.64 -13.24
N VAL A 297 -18.22 8.53 -13.62
CA VAL A 297 -19.26 9.02 -12.70
C VAL A 297 -20.49 8.09 -12.70
N PHE A 298 -20.90 7.63 -13.85
CA PHE A 298 -22.19 6.93 -14.02
C PHE A 298 -22.04 5.47 -14.43
N GLY A 299 -20.98 5.11 -15.13
CA GLY A 299 -20.77 3.70 -15.51
C GLY A 299 -20.60 2.79 -14.32
N ILE A 300 -19.98 3.29 -13.26
CA ILE A 300 -19.86 2.54 -12.00
C ILE A 300 -21.24 2.30 -11.39
N TYR A 301 -22.17 3.21 -11.63
CA TYR A 301 -23.54 3.11 -11.13
C TYR A 301 -24.48 2.45 -12.13
N SER A 302 -23.99 2.13 -13.31
CA SER A 302 -24.82 1.57 -14.38
C SER A 302 -25.99 2.48 -14.73
N VAL A 303 -25.75 3.78 -14.71
CA VAL A 303 -26.77 4.78 -15.08
C VAL A 303 -26.68 4.98 -16.60
N PRO A 304 -27.80 4.93 -17.32
CA PRO A 304 -27.78 5.20 -18.76
C PRO A 304 -27.24 6.58 -19.08
N ASP A 305 -26.58 6.71 -20.22
CA ASP A 305 -25.97 7.97 -20.66
C ASP A 305 -26.95 9.14 -20.68
N ASN A 306 -28.19 8.88 -21.03
CA ASN A 306 -29.20 9.92 -21.18
C ASN A 306 -29.77 10.40 -19.85
N THR A 307 -29.43 9.80 -18.76
CA THR A 307 -29.90 10.26 -17.43
C THR A 307 -28.97 11.27 -16.78
N LEU A 308 -27.87 11.59 -17.42
CA LEU A 308 -26.96 12.62 -16.96
C LEU A 308 -27.72 13.96 -16.89
N GLY A 309 -27.92 14.52 -15.75
CA GLY A 309 -28.67 15.74 -15.55
C GLY A 309 -30.05 15.50 -14.97
N THR A 310 -30.55 14.29 -14.92
CA THR A 310 -31.85 14.00 -14.32
C THR A 310 -31.74 13.53 -12.86
N UNK A 311 -30.73 12.88 -12.77
CA UNK A 311 -30.65 12.47 -11.46
C UNK A 311 -29.69 13.22 -10.70
N TYR A 312 -28.82 13.48 -11.38
CA TYR A 312 -27.71 14.12 -10.72
C TYR A 312 -27.51 15.52 -11.28
N PRO A 313 -27.38 16.52 -10.42
CA PRO A 313 -27.11 17.87 -10.91
C PRO A 313 -25.76 17.92 -11.64
N THR A 314 -25.79 18.03 -12.96
CA THR A 314 -24.56 18.02 -13.78
C THR A 314 -23.63 19.19 -13.47
N LYS A 315 -24.16 20.28 -12.93
CA LYS A 315 -23.34 21.43 -12.55
C LYS A 315 -22.33 21.10 -11.43
N TYR A 316 -22.52 19.99 -10.72
CA TYR A 316 -21.57 19.55 -9.69
C TYR A 316 -20.55 18.55 -10.22
N LEU A 317 -20.61 18.21 -11.50
CA LEU A 317 -19.63 17.37 -12.16
C LEU A 317 -18.52 18.27 -12.70
N GLY A 318 -17.38 18.19 -12.17
CA GLY A 318 -16.26 19.02 -12.61
C GLY A 318 -15.31 19.27 -11.46
N ASN A 319 -14.58 20.36 -11.54
CA ASN A 319 -13.63 20.69 -10.48
C ASN A 319 -14.39 21.27 -9.28
N ILE A 320 -14.55 20.46 -8.27
CA ILE A 320 -15.19 20.79 -7.00
C ILE A 320 -14.50 21.96 -6.31
N PHE A 321 -13.27 22.25 -6.70
CA PHE A 321 -12.44 23.27 -6.04
C PHE A 321 -12.58 24.68 -6.58
N UNK A 322 -13.38 24.82 -7.44
CA UNK A 322 -13.64 25.97 -7.81
C UNK A 322 -14.36 26.59 -6.80
N ILE A 323 -13.91 27.48 -6.31
CA ILE A 323 -14.50 28.24 -5.21
C ILE A 323 -15.93 28.66 -5.54
N SER A 324 -16.14 28.96 -6.79
CA SER A 324 -17.51 29.32 -7.26
C SER A 324 -18.52 28.18 -7.05
N VAL A 325 -18.05 26.93 -7.18
CA VAL A 325 -18.93 25.78 -6.94
C VAL A 325 -19.15 25.59 -5.44
N GLN A 326 -18.07 25.68 -4.65
CA GLN A 326 -18.14 25.45 -3.21
C GLN A 326 -19.08 26.41 -2.50
N ASN A 327 -19.18 27.63 -2.99
CA ASN A 327 -19.97 28.69 -2.35
C ASN A 327 -21.39 28.80 -2.92
N SER A 328 -21.76 27.99 -3.89
CA SER A 328 -23.10 28.08 -4.45
C SER A 328 -24.16 27.54 -3.46
N PRO A 329 -25.33 28.15 -3.37
CA PRO A 329 -26.41 27.61 -2.55
C PRO A 329 -26.82 26.22 -2.99
N ASP A 330 -26.86 25.95 -4.28
CA ASP A 330 -27.23 24.65 -4.83
C ASP A 330 -26.25 23.56 -4.39
N PHE A 331 -24.95 23.90 -4.28
CA PHE A 331 -23.97 22.93 -3.80
C PHE A 331 -24.24 22.58 -2.33
N LYS A 332 -24.49 23.58 -1.51
CA LYS A 332 -24.78 23.35 -0.09
C LYS A 332 -26.02 22.48 0.09
N GLU A 333 -27.09 22.79 -0.65
CA GLU A 333 -28.30 21.98 -0.64
C GLU A 333 -28.02 20.54 -1.07
N ALA A 334 -27.24 20.34 -2.13
CA ALA A 334 -26.89 19.01 -2.61
C ALA A 334 -26.08 18.24 -1.56
N VAL A 335 -25.14 18.92 -0.87
CA VAL A 335 -24.35 18.29 0.21
C VAL A 335 -25.27 17.86 1.36
N GLU A 336 -26.18 18.75 1.77
CA GLU A 336 -27.12 18.46 2.88
C GLU A 336 -28.03 17.29 2.54
N ASN A 337 -28.43 17.16 1.30
CA ASN A 337 -29.32 16.09 0.84
C ASN A 337 -28.58 14.81 0.45
N GLY A 338 -27.22 14.77 0.52
CA GLY A 338 -26.45 13.61 0.13
C GLY A 338 -26.44 13.34 -1.37
N THR A 339 -26.77 14.38 -2.17
CA THR A 339 -26.88 14.23 -3.63
C THR A 339 -25.75 14.89 -4.41
N ALA A 340 -24.76 15.48 -3.74
CA ALA A 340 -23.64 16.13 -4.42
C ALA A 340 -22.80 15.09 -5.17
N ARG A 341 -22.52 15.39 -6.44
CA ARG A 341 -21.75 14.51 -7.33
C ARG A 341 -20.62 15.30 -7.95
N PHE A 342 -19.42 14.76 -7.82
CA PHE A 342 -18.23 15.35 -8.39
C PHE A 342 -17.44 14.25 -9.09
N TYR A 343 -16.54 14.66 -9.97
CA TYR A 343 -15.51 13.75 -10.43
C TYR A 343 -14.15 14.42 -10.26
N ASN A 344 -13.16 13.62 -9.96
CA ASN A 344 -11.80 14.07 -9.68
C ASN A 344 -10.84 13.34 -10.63
N VAL A 345 -10.24 14.08 -11.56
CA VAL A 345 -9.40 13.51 -12.61
C VAL A 345 -8.03 14.23 -12.57
N PRO A 346 -7.25 14.04 -11.50
CA PRO A 346 -5.93 14.68 -11.43
C PRO A 346 -4.93 14.00 -12.35
N GLU A 347 -3.87 14.72 -12.66
CA GLU A 347 -2.76 14.17 -13.42
C GLU A 347 -1.93 13.26 -12.50
N THR A 348 -2.32 12.00 -12.44
CA THR A 348 -1.66 11.03 -11.57
C THR A 348 -1.78 9.62 -12.14
N ILE A 349 -0.91 8.73 -11.64
CA ILE A 349 -0.92 7.29 -11.91
C ILE A 349 -1.61 6.57 -10.75
N HIS A 350 -1.79 5.25 -10.88
CA HIS A 350 -2.56 4.45 -9.91
C HIS A 350 -2.09 4.65 -8.46
N ASN A 351 -0.80 4.43 -8.19
CA ASN A 351 -0.31 4.60 -6.82
C ASN A 351 -0.06 6.06 -6.42
N GLY A 352 -0.18 6.98 -7.38
CA GLY A 352 -0.13 8.42 -7.07
C GLY A 352 -1.32 8.89 -6.24
N TRP A 353 -2.41 8.11 -6.16
CA TRP A 353 -3.53 8.43 -5.27
C TRP A 353 -3.12 8.45 -3.81
N LEU A 354 -2.12 7.65 -3.44
CA LEU A 354 -1.67 7.54 -2.06
C LEU A 354 -0.76 8.71 -1.65
N TRP A 355 -0.02 9.29 -2.59
CA TRP A 355 1.08 10.19 -2.27
C TRP A 355 1.11 11.48 -3.08
N GLY A 356 0.37 11.55 -4.18
CA GLY A 356 0.39 12.72 -5.07
C GLY A 356 -0.39 13.89 -4.50
N TYR A 357 0.24 15.07 -4.52
CA TYR A 357 -0.31 16.27 -3.89
C TYR A 357 -1.74 16.57 -4.33
N THR A 358 -1.98 16.63 -5.65
CA THR A 358 -3.31 17.00 -6.17
C THR A 358 -4.37 15.95 -5.79
N ALA A 359 -4.03 14.68 -5.93
CA ALA A 359 -4.97 13.60 -5.63
C ALA A 359 -5.38 13.61 -4.16
N VAL A 360 -4.38 13.72 -3.26
CA VAL A 360 -4.61 13.70 -1.82
C VAL A 360 -5.36 14.95 -1.36
N SER A 361 -4.90 16.14 -1.79
CA SER A 361 -5.52 17.39 -1.35
C SER A 361 -6.95 17.53 -1.86
N ASN A 362 -7.23 17.09 -3.09
CA ASN A 362 -8.60 17.11 -3.62
C ASN A 362 -9.51 16.19 -2.81
N SER A 363 -9.02 15.01 -2.46
CA SER A 363 -9.82 14.06 -1.65
C SER A 363 -10.13 14.64 -0.26
N ILE A 364 -9.14 15.23 0.38
CA ILE A 364 -9.32 15.84 1.71
C ILE A 364 -10.30 17.01 1.62
N GLU A 365 -10.14 17.87 0.60
CA GLU A 365 -11.04 19.01 0.40
C GLU A 365 -12.48 18.54 0.21
N PHE A 366 -12.68 17.49 -0.61
CA PHE A 366 -14.02 16.92 -0.81
C PHE A 366 -14.63 16.43 0.51
N ILE A 367 -13.84 15.72 1.32
CA ILE A 367 -14.31 15.22 2.60
C ILE A 367 -14.71 16.37 3.52
N CYS A 368 -13.86 17.40 3.61
CA CYS A 368 -14.14 18.58 4.44
C CYS A 368 -15.43 19.27 4.00
N GLN A 369 -15.60 19.48 2.71
CA GLN A 369 -16.79 20.14 2.18
C GLN A 369 -18.04 19.28 2.37
N SER A 370 -17.94 17.97 2.08
CA SER A 370 -19.08 17.06 2.16
C SER A 370 -19.60 16.86 3.57
N LEU A 371 -18.71 16.88 4.56
CA LEU A 371 -19.11 16.75 5.97
C LEU A 371 -19.29 18.11 6.64
N GLN A 372 -19.16 19.19 5.90
CA GLN A 372 -19.28 20.58 6.39
C GLN A 372 -18.44 20.77 7.66
N TYR A 373 -17.16 20.37 7.55
CA TYR A 373 -16.28 20.35 8.70
C TYR A 373 -14.85 20.67 8.28
N ASN A 374 -14.27 21.63 8.95
CA ASN A 374 -12.87 21.94 8.82
C ASN A 374 -12.32 22.31 10.19
N ASN A 375 -11.28 21.72 10.55
CA ASN A 375 -10.79 21.54 11.88
C ASN A 375 -10.42 22.76 12.69
N GLY A 376 -10.52 23.92 12.18
CA GLY A 376 -10.14 25.11 12.97
C GLY A 376 -10.82 25.13 14.34
N GLU A 377 -11.94 24.47 14.44
CA GLU A 377 -12.71 24.40 15.67
C GLU A 377 -12.14 23.44 16.71
N LEU A 378 -11.33 22.48 16.28
CA LEU A 378 -10.81 21.46 17.19
C LEU A 378 -9.48 21.81 17.79
N SER A 379 -8.73 22.57 17.09
CA SER A 379 -7.48 23.03 17.63
C SER A 379 -7.79 24.20 18.54
N ASP A 380 -7.09 25.14 18.58
CA ASP A 380 -7.30 26.35 19.31
C ASP A 380 -8.35 27.20 18.57
N PRO A 381 -9.37 27.73 19.22
CA PRO A 381 -10.28 28.67 18.57
C PRO A 381 -9.60 29.86 17.92
N ALA A 382 -8.38 30.20 18.35
CA ALA A 382 -7.60 31.23 17.73
C ALA A 382 -6.92 30.82 16.45
N THR A 383 -6.83 29.52 16.16
CA THR A 383 -6.16 29.06 14.95
C THR A 383 -7.15 28.99 13.79
N LYS A 384 -6.67 29.40 12.64
CA LYS A 384 -7.48 29.32 11.42
C LYS A 384 -7.65 27.86 10.97
N PRO A 385 -8.77 27.52 10.34
CA PRO A 385 -8.92 26.20 9.74
C PRO A 385 -7.76 25.89 8.80
N ILE A 386 -7.31 24.64 8.82
CA ILE A 386 -6.23 24.21 7.94
C ILE A 386 -6.79 24.11 6.52
N ASN A 387 -6.17 24.82 5.60
CA ASN A 387 -6.55 24.75 4.20
C ASN A 387 -6.39 23.32 3.71
N GLY A 388 -7.38 22.78 2.98
CA GLY A 388 -7.35 21.44 2.44
C GLY A 388 -6.13 21.17 1.58
N ARG A 389 -5.57 22.21 0.98
CA ARG A 389 -4.38 22.10 0.13
C ARG A 389 -3.06 22.22 0.89
N ASN A 390 -3.09 22.50 2.18
CA ASN A 390 -1.86 22.58 2.97
C ASN A 390 -1.47 21.17 3.45
N MET A 391 -0.57 20.55 2.70
CA MET A 391 -0.10 19.17 2.95
C MET A 391 1.33 19.13 3.48
N PHE A 392 1.89 20.27 3.87
CA PHE A 392 3.30 20.34 4.27
C PHE A 392 3.62 19.39 5.43
N VAL A 393 2.77 19.37 6.46
CA VAL A 393 3.03 18.57 7.66
C VAL A 393 3.02 17.07 7.32
N GLY A 394 2.07 16.63 6.50
CA GLY A 394 2.03 15.23 6.08
C GLY A 394 3.27 14.81 5.31
N TYR A 395 3.72 15.63 4.37
CA TYR A 395 4.94 15.33 3.62
C TYR A 395 6.19 15.39 4.48
N ALA A 396 6.25 16.33 5.43
CA ALA A 396 7.36 16.37 6.38
C ALA A 396 7.38 15.13 7.27
N THR A 397 6.20 14.64 7.65
CA THR A 397 6.07 13.36 8.39
C THR A 397 6.60 12.20 7.55
N LEU A 398 6.19 12.12 6.29
CA LEU A 398 6.66 11.07 5.37
C LEU A 398 8.18 11.12 5.20
N ALA A 399 8.74 12.31 5.02
CA ALA A 399 10.19 12.48 4.91
C ALA A 399 10.89 12.00 6.19
N SER A 400 10.32 12.33 7.35
CA SER A 400 10.89 11.92 8.65
C SER A 400 10.90 10.39 8.79
N THR A 401 9.81 9.72 8.45
CA THR A 401 9.76 8.25 8.52
C THR A 401 10.77 7.61 7.55
N THR A 402 10.94 8.20 6.36
CA THR A 402 11.90 7.71 5.37
C THR A 402 13.34 7.88 5.88
N LEU A 403 13.65 9.03 6.48
CA LEU A 403 14.97 9.29 7.03
C LEU A 403 15.27 8.36 8.24
N ALA A 404 14.26 8.09 9.08
CA ALA A 404 14.40 7.12 10.16
C ALA A 404 14.74 5.73 9.60
N PHE A 405 14.10 5.33 8.51
CA PHE A 405 14.38 4.04 7.86
C PHE A 405 15.82 3.96 7.35
N PHE A 406 16.31 5.01 6.69
CA PHE A 406 17.69 5.01 6.20
C PHE A 406 18.70 5.02 7.34
N ALA A 407 18.40 5.74 8.43
CA ALA A 407 19.25 5.70 9.63
C ALA A 407 19.30 4.30 10.23
N MET A 408 18.17 3.59 10.24
CA MET A 408 18.11 2.20 10.71
C MET A 408 18.99 1.29 9.83
N ILE A 409 18.94 1.43 8.51
CA ILE A 409 19.82 0.66 7.63
C ILE A 409 21.30 0.92 7.97
N GLY A 410 21.68 2.18 8.16
CA GLY A 410 23.05 2.52 8.57
C GLY A 410 23.42 1.92 9.92
N MET A 411 22.47 1.98 10.86
CA MET A 411 22.66 1.37 12.20
C MET A 411 22.94 -0.13 12.08
N LEU A 412 22.21 -0.84 11.19
CA LEU A 412 22.45 -2.27 10.98
C LEU A 412 23.87 -2.55 10.44
N MET A 413 24.39 -1.69 9.58
CA MET A 413 25.77 -1.84 9.08
C MET A 413 26.79 -1.68 10.21
N CYS A 414 26.54 -0.75 11.12
CA CYS A 414 27.37 -0.58 12.31
C CYS A 414 27.27 -1.78 13.23
N LEU A 415 26.06 -2.28 13.47
CA LEU A 415 25.84 -3.47 14.30
C LEU A 415 26.54 -4.69 13.70
N ALA A 416 26.44 -4.88 12.38
CA ALA A 416 27.16 -5.95 11.68
C ALA A 416 28.67 -5.84 11.93
N SER A 417 29.22 -4.63 11.82
CA SER A 417 30.65 -4.40 12.08
C SER A 417 31.05 -4.76 13.51
N ILE A 418 30.19 -4.44 14.48
CA ILE A 418 30.43 -4.77 15.89
C ILE A 418 30.44 -6.30 16.10
N ILE A 419 29.39 -6.96 15.56
CA ILE A 419 29.20 -8.42 15.72
C ILE A 419 30.37 -9.18 15.06
N LEU A 420 30.77 -8.75 13.86
CA LEU A 420 31.85 -9.39 13.11
C LEU A 420 33.21 -9.31 13.83
N LYS A 421 33.36 -8.39 14.80
CA LYS A 421 34.57 -8.27 15.58
C LYS A 421 34.57 -9.14 16.89
N THR A 422 33.54 -10.00 17.06
CA THR A 422 33.52 -10.98 18.13
C THR A 422 34.17 -12.27 17.65
N GLU A 423 34.71 -13.04 18.60
CA GLU A 423 35.41 -14.31 18.29
C GLU A 423 34.52 -15.28 17.52
N PHE A 424 33.24 -15.36 17.89
CA PHE A 424 32.30 -16.31 17.28
C PHE A 424 32.09 -15.99 15.79
N PHE A 425 31.96 -14.69 15.44
CA PHE A 425 31.64 -14.27 14.07
C PHE A 425 32.87 -13.87 13.26
N ALA A 426 34.05 -13.76 13.87
CA ALA A 426 35.28 -13.41 13.13
C ALA A 426 35.53 -14.32 11.93
N PRO A 427 35.23 -15.63 11.96
CA PRO A 427 35.40 -16.49 10.79
C PRO A 427 34.51 -16.12 9.60
N CYS A 428 33.47 -15.29 9.77
CA CYS A 428 32.63 -14.83 8.70
C CYS A 428 33.27 -13.69 7.89
N VAL A 429 34.44 -13.19 8.34
CA VAL A 429 35.18 -12.14 7.63
C VAL A 429 36.24 -12.82 6.77
N PHE A 430 36.23 -12.53 5.51
CA PHE A 430 37.15 -13.03 4.50
C PHE A 430 38.02 -11.89 3.99
N GLU A 431 39.21 -12.23 3.49
CA GLU A 431 40.07 -11.25 2.85
C GLU A 431 39.38 -10.79 1.54
N ARG A 432 39.24 -9.47 1.38
CA ARG A 432 38.71 -8.90 0.15
C ARG A 432 39.76 -8.93 -0.96
N TYR A 433 39.33 -9.22 -2.18
CA TYR A 433 40.23 -9.11 -3.31
C TYR A 433 40.68 -7.65 -3.52
N ALA A 434 41.87 -7.48 -4.06
CA ALA A 434 42.43 -6.16 -4.31
C ALA A 434 41.62 -5.45 -5.40
N PRO A 435 41.39 -4.13 -5.27
CA PRO A 435 40.68 -3.38 -6.32
C PRO A 435 41.36 -3.56 -7.69
N LYS A 436 40.56 -3.84 -8.72
CA LYS A 436 41.03 -4.20 -10.05
C LYS A 436 40.66 -3.21 -11.14
N MET A 437 39.50 -2.53 -11.01
CA MET A 437 38.97 -1.68 -12.08
C MET A 437 39.58 -0.27 -11.99
N PRO A 438 40.39 0.16 -12.96
CA PRO A 438 40.98 1.51 -12.88
C PRO A 438 39.89 2.58 -12.98
N TYR A 439 39.97 3.58 -12.11
CA TYR A 439 39.01 4.68 -12.05
C TYR A 439 39.04 5.49 -13.34
N LYS A 440 37.86 5.76 -13.91
CA LYS A 440 37.66 6.50 -15.17
C LYS A 440 38.26 5.82 -16.41
N SER A 441 38.61 4.54 -16.30
CA SER A 441 39.10 3.79 -17.46
C SER A 441 37.97 3.48 -18.46
N LYS A 442 38.36 3.13 -19.71
CA LYS A 442 37.39 2.64 -20.70
C LYS A 442 36.59 1.43 -20.17
N ASN A 443 37.30 0.51 -19.51
CA ASN A 443 36.63 -0.69 -18.94
C ASN A 443 35.61 -0.33 -17.86
N MET A 444 35.90 0.70 -17.06
CA MET A 444 34.93 1.18 -16.07
C MET A 444 33.66 1.67 -16.76
N TRP A 445 33.76 2.45 -17.83
CA TRP A 445 32.57 2.97 -18.53
C TRP A 445 31.81 1.85 -19.23
N ILE A 446 32.49 0.82 -19.73
CA ILE A 446 31.85 -0.38 -20.29
C ILE A 446 31.06 -1.10 -19.19
N TRP A 447 31.67 -1.25 -18.01
CA TRP A 447 30.99 -1.86 -16.85
C TRP A 447 29.76 -1.04 -16.42
N VAL A 448 29.86 0.30 -16.37
CA VAL A 448 28.75 1.19 -16.05
C VAL A 448 27.60 0.96 -17.03
N ALA A 449 27.86 0.99 -18.32
CA ALA A 449 26.84 0.78 -19.36
C ALA A 449 26.21 -0.61 -19.26
N ALA A 450 27.03 -1.64 -19.11
CA ALA A 450 26.54 -3.03 -19.01
C ALA A 450 25.67 -3.23 -17.75
N THR A 451 26.11 -2.69 -16.64
CA THR A 451 25.35 -2.81 -15.39
C THR A 451 24.03 -2.02 -15.45
N ALA A 452 24.04 -0.86 -16.13
CA ALA A 452 22.81 -0.11 -16.37
C ALA A 452 21.82 -0.93 -17.21
N VAL A 453 22.30 -1.65 -18.23
CA VAL A 453 21.45 -2.54 -19.04
C VAL A 453 20.85 -3.64 -18.17
N VAL A 454 21.64 -4.25 -17.28
CA VAL A 454 21.15 -5.29 -16.35
C VAL A 454 20.02 -4.73 -15.47
N GLY A 455 20.24 -3.58 -14.84
CA GLY A 455 19.24 -2.95 -13.98
C GLY A 455 17.99 -2.54 -14.74
N PHE A 456 18.17 -2.06 -15.97
CA PHE A 456 17.04 -1.71 -16.85
C PHE A 456 16.19 -2.94 -17.17
N ILE A 457 16.82 -4.06 -17.55
CA ILE A 457 16.10 -5.30 -17.87
C ILE A 457 15.38 -5.82 -16.64
N GLY A 458 16.02 -5.83 -15.47
CA GLY A 458 15.36 -6.25 -14.23
C GLY A 458 14.14 -5.39 -13.92
N THR A 459 14.24 -4.09 -14.08
CA THR A 459 13.13 -3.18 -13.82
C THR A 459 12.02 -3.35 -14.86
N TRP A 460 12.41 -3.57 -16.12
CA TRP A 460 11.45 -3.89 -17.19
C TRP A 460 10.68 -5.18 -16.88
N CYS A 461 11.35 -6.20 -16.34
CA CYS A 461 10.69 -7.44 -15.93
C CYS A 461 9.68 -7.17 -14.81
N CYS A 462 10.02 -6.29 -13.86
CA CYS A 462 9.09 -5.88 -12.81
C CYS A 462 7.83 -5.19 -13.38
N ALA A 463 7.96 -4.49 -14.49
CA ALA A 463 6.87 -3.76 -15.13
C ALA A 463 5.85 -4.67 -15.82
N GLN A 464 6.09 -5.99 -15.91
CA GLN A 464 5.22 -6.92 -16.63
C GLN A 464 4.02 -7.33 -15.76
N GLU A 465 3.12 -6.38 -15.54
CA GLU A 465 1.98 -6.54 -14.63
C GLU A 465 1.01 -7.64 -15.10
N ASP A 466 0.66 -7.65 -16.39
CA ASP A 466 -0.26 -8.66 -16.93
C ASP A 466 0.32 -10.07 -16.78
N LEU A 467 1.62 -10.22 -17.03
CA LEU A 467 2.29 -11.50 -16.86
C LEU A 467 2.33 -11.92 -15.39
N ALA A 468 2.53 -10.97 -14.48
CA ALA A 468 2.51 -11.25 -13.04
C ALA A 468 1.13 -11.76 -12.61
N PHE A 469 0.06 -11.13 -13.11
CA PHE A 469 -1.30 -11.60 -12.83
C PHE A 469 -1.52 -13.02 -13.34
N LYS A 470 -1.13 -13.29 -14.58
CA LYS A 470 -1.30 -14.64 -15.18
C LYS A 470 -0.48 -15.69 -14.44
N THR A 471 0.75 -15.37 -14.08
CA THR A 471 1.62 -16.28 -13.35
C THR A 471 1.09 -16.54 -11.95
N SER A 472 0.56 -15.53 -11.29
CA SER A 472 0.00 -15.68 -9.95
C SER A 472 -1.23 -16.60 -9.95
N ILE A 473 -1.98 -16.63 -11.06
CA ILE A 473 -3.13 -17.52 -11.17
C ILE A 473 -2.70 -18.96 -11.45
N ALA A 474 -1.69 -19.16 -12.29
CA ALA A 474 -1.47 -20.45 -12.94
C ALA A 474 -0.69 -21.46 -12.10
N THR A 475 0.37 -21.07 -11.42
CA THR A 475 1.35 -22.06 -10.94
C THR A 475 1.84 -21.87 -9.52
N MET A 476 1.99 -20.63 -9.06
CA MET A 476 2.73 -20.40 -7.82
C MET A 476 1.87 -20.53 -6.57
N TYR A 477 0.55 -20.49 -6.70
CA TYR A 477 -0.35 -20.58 -5.56
C TYR A 477 -0.28 -21.88 -4.81
N LYS A 478 0.04 -22.97 -5.51
CA LYS A 478 0.17 -24.28 -4.85
C LYS A 478 1.34 -24.33 -3.89
N ILE A 479 2.31 -23.42 -4.05
CA ILE A 479 3.51 -23.39 -3.23
C ILE A 479 3.50 -22.20 -2.29
N LEU A 480 3.06 -21.04 -2.78
CA LEU A 480 3.08 -19.78 -2.02
C LEU A 480 1.87 -18.93 -2.35
N PRO A 481 1.22 -18.34 -1.34
CA PRO A 481 0.08 -17.43 -1.58
C PRO A 481 0.60 -16.04 -1.99
N TRP A 482 0.93 -15.90 -3.26
CA TRP A 482 1.52 -14.67 -3.79
C TRP A 482 0.48 -13.66 -4.24
N GLU A 483 0.91 -12.43 -4.19
CA GLU A 483 0.25 -11.33 -4.87
C GLU A 483 0.98 -11.01 -6.18
N PRO A 484 0.31 -10.43 -7.16
CA PRO A 484 1.02 -9.95 -8.36
C PRO A 484 2.18 -9.02 -8.04
N ALA A 485 2.05 -8.16 -7.02
CA ALA A 485 3.14 -7.28 -6.61
C ALA A 485 4.37 -8.07 -6.14
N HIS A 486 4.16 -9.17 -5.42
CA HIS A 486 5.27 -10.02 -4.97
C HIS A 486 5.95 -10.70 -6.15
N ILE A 487 5.15 -11.20 -7.11
CA ILE A 487 5.67 -11.82 -8.32
C ILE A 487 6.47 -10.82 -9.13
N ARG A 488 6.03 -9.56 -9.19
CA ARG A 488 6.78 -8.51 -9.88
C ARG A 488 8.15 -8.27 -9.25
N ILE A 489 8.26 -8.33 -7.92
CA ILE A 489 9.57 -8.22 -7.25
C ILE A 489 10.45 -9.43 -7.62
N ILE A 490 9.86 -10.62 -7.71
CA ILE A 490 10.58 -11.82 -8.15
C ILE A 490 11.01 -11.69 -9.61
N PHE A 491 10.15 -11.13 -10.47
CA PHE A 491 10.51 -10.86 -11.86
C PHE A 491 11.68 -9.86 -11.94
N HIS A 492 11.67 -8.85 -11.07
CA HIS A 492 12.80 -7.91 -10.98
C HIS A 492 14.08 -8.65 -10.59
N ALA A 493 14.02 -9.43 -9.52
CA ALA A 493 15.19 -10.15 -9.02
C ALA A 493 15.68 -11.20 -10.04
N GLY A 494 14.74 -11.97 -10.60
CA GLY A 494 15.06 -12.99 -11.61
C GLY A 494 15.61 -12.38 -12.89
N GLY A 495 14.98 -11.33 -13.40
CA GLY A 495 15.43 -10.62 -14.59
C GLY A 495 16.82 -10.02 -14.40
N THR A 496 17.05 -9.39 -13.24
CA THR A 496 18.36 -8.84 -12.89
C THR A 496 19.41 -9.97 -12.83
N ALA A 497 19.08 -11.08 -12.19
CA ALA A 497 20.01 -12.20 -12.03
C ALA A 497 20.36 -12.83 -13.38
N ILE A 498 19.34 -13.14 -14.21
CA ILE A 498 19.55 -13.80 -15.50
C ILE A 498 20.31 -12.86 -16.45
N ALA A 499 19.82 -11.64 -16.61
CA ALA A 499 20.48 -10.65 -17.49
C ALA A 499 21.91 -10.38 -17.00
N GLY A 500 22.10 -10.29 -15.70
CA GLY A 500 23.40 -10.04 -15.11
C GLY A 500 24.39 -11.17 -15.40
N VAL A 501 23.97 -12.42 -15.22
CA VAL A 501 24.83 -13.58 -15.52
C VAL A 501 25.25 -13.55 -16.98
N LEU A 502 24.32 -13.35 -17.92
CA LEU A 502 24.60 -13.33 -19.34
C LEU A 502 25.52 -12.17 -19.70
N ILE A 503 25.24 -10.98 -19.23
CA ILE A 503 26.00 -9.78 -19.57
C ILE A 503 27.41 -9.83 -18.95
N PHE A 504 27.55 -10.27 -17.72
CA PHE A 504 28.86 -10.39 -17.08
C PHE A 504 29.69 -11.50 -17.70
N PHE A 505 29.08 -12.57 -18.21
CA PHE A 505 29.77 -13.58 -18.99
C PHE A 505 30.38 -12.94 -20.26
N LEU A 506 29.59 -12.13 -20.96
CA LEU A 506 30.10 -11.40 -22.16
C LEU A 506 31.18 -10.40 -21.76
N LEU A 507 31.01 -9.67 -20.65
CA LEU A 507 32.04 -8.74 -20.16
C LEU A 507 33.35 -9.45 -19.85
N SER A 508 33.26 -10.63 -19.21
CA SER A 508 34.47 -11.37 -18.85
C SER A 508 35.26 -11.76 -20.10
N LYS A 509 34.55 -12.16 -21.17
CA LYS A 509 35.20 -12.45 -22.47
C LYS A 509 35.80 -11.20 -23.10
N LEU A 510 35.06 -10.09 -23.08
CA LEU A 510 35.53 -8.84 -23.67
C LEU A 510 36.78 -8.32 -22.96
N PHE A 511 36.78 -8.31 -21.64
CA PHE A 511 37.89 -7.80 -20.85
C PHE A 511 39.14 -8.69 -21.00
N LYS A 512 38.95 -10.02 -21.09
CA LYS A 512 40.06 -10.95 -21.33
C LYS A 512 40.69 -10.73 -22.71
N LYS A 513 39.86 -10.46 -23.72
CA LYS A 513 40.34 -10.17 -25.08
C LYS A 513 41.17 -8.89 -25.11
N ASN A 514 40.71 -7.85 -24.37
CA ASN A 514 41.37 -6.54 -24.38
C ASN A 514 42.71 -6.55 -23.61
N LYS A 515 42.75 -7.18 -22.41
CA LYS A 515 43.96 -7.27 -21.59
C LYS A 515 43.94 -8.56 -20.76
N PRO A 516 44.41 -9.67 -21.32
CA PRO A 516 44.28 -10.95 -20.64
C PRO A 516 45.14 -11.06 -19.36
N GLU A 517 46.15 -10.25 -19.20
CA GLU A 517 47.06 -10.30 -18.04
C GLU A 517 46.59 -9.44 -16.86
N GLU A 518 45.58 -8.59 -17.05
CA GLU A 518 45.06 -7.67 -16.01
C GLU A 518 43.55 -7.83 -15.85
N PRO A 519 43.12 -8.86 -15.12
CA PRO A 519 41.67 -9.07 -14.93
C PRO A 519 41.07 -7.92 -14.15
N VAL A 520 39.91 -7.39 -14.62
CA VAL A 520 39.21 -6.29 -13.97
C VAL A 520 38.00 -6.75 -13.18
N LEU A 521 37.53 -7.98 -13.42
CA LEU A 521 36.42 -8.58 -12.67
C LEU A 521 36.96 -9.57 -11.63
N ALA A 522 36.31 -9.61 -10.48
CA ALA A 522 36.61 -10.62 -9.46
C ALA A 522 36.14 -12.00 -9.95
N THR A 523 36.79 -13.03 -9.48
CA THR A 523 36.36 -14.42 -9.68
C THR A 523 35.40 -14.84 -8.57
N LEU A 524 34.65 -15.92 -8.81
CA LEU A 524 33.77 -16.48 -7.78
C LEU A 524 34.54 -16.92 -6.54
N GLN A 525 35.79 -17.36 -6.72
CA GLN A 525 36.65 -17.73 -5.62
C GLN A 525 37.02 -16.51 -4.77
N GLU A 526 37.38 -15.40 -5.41
CA GLU A 526 37.71 -14.14 -4.71
C GLU A 526 36.51 -13.55 -3.99
N LEU A 527 35.30 -13.86 -4.42
CA LEU A 527 34.07 -13.41 -3.78
C LEU A 527 33.61 -14.38 -2.70
N HIS A 528 34.36 -15.44 -2.47
CA HIS A 528 34.08 -16.47 -1.46
C HIS A 528 32.66 -17.03 -1.57
N VAL A 529 32.23 -17.31 -2.83
CA VAL A 529 30.95 -17.97 -3.06
C VAL A 529 30.94 -19.33 -2.35
N LYS A 530 32.07 -20.07 -2.43
CA LYS A 530 32.29 -21.27 -1.61
C LYS A 530 32.92 -20.84 -0.30
N ALA A 531 32.11 -20.65 0.72
CA ALA A 531 32.58 -20.11 2.00
C ALA A 531 32.76 -21.17 3.09
N GLY A 532 32.30 -22.40 2.83
CA GLY A 532 32.31 -23.47 3.83
C GLY A 532 31.06 -23.41 4.72
N TRP A 533 30.44 -24.57 4.96
CA TRP A 533 29.12 -24.63 5.62
C TRP A 533 29.12 -23.98 7.00
N SER A 534 30.18 -24.16 7.82
CA SER A 534 30.24 -23.56 9.15
C SER A 534 30.15 -22.03 9.07
N ARG A 535 30.91 -21.43 8.14
CA ARG A 535 30.89 -19.96 7.95
C ARG A 535 29.57 -19.48 7.37
N VAL A 536 28.98 -20.25 6.42
CA VAL A 536 27.70 -19.93 5.82
C VAL A 536 26.61 -19.92 6.91
N LEU A 537 26.57 -20.95 7.77
CA LEU A 537 25.59 -21.02 8.86
C LEU A 537 25.74 -19.87 9.86
N LYS A 538 26.99 -19.51 10.22
CA LYS A 538 27.23 -18.33 11.06
C LYS A 538 26.77 -17.05 10.36
N THR A 539 26.93 -16.96 9.04
CA THR A 539 26.47 -15.80 8.27
C THR A 539 24.95 -15.74 8.23
N PHE A 540 24.26 -16.88 8.15
CA PHE A 540 22.79 -16.90 8.30
C PHE A 540 22.39 -16.39 9.67
N LEU A 541 23.08 -16.83 10.72
CA LEU A 541 22.78 -16.35 12.07
C LEU A 541 23.00 -14.84 12.18
N LEU A 542 24.09 -14.31 11.60
CA LEU A 542 24.36 -12.87 11.54
C LEU A 542 23.20 -12.14 10.84
N GLY A 543 22.77 -12.64 9.68
CA GLY A 543 21.67 -12.03 8.94
C GLY A 543 20.37 -12.00 9.74
N PHE A 544 20.06 -13.10 10.43
CA PHE A 544 18.88 -13.16 11.29
C PHE A 544 18.98 -12.21 12.48
N ILE A 545 20.16 -12.09 13.11
CA ILE A 545 20.36 -11.12 14.21
C ILE A 545 20.12 -9.70 13.71
N LEU A 546 20.66 -9.35 12.53
CA LEU A 546 20.46 -8.01 11.96
C LEU A 546 18.99 -7.79 11.60
N PHE A 547 18.31 -8.79 11.06
CA PHE A 547 16.88 -8.69 10.78
C PHE A 547 16.07 -8.50 12.06
N ILE A 548 16.38 -9.25 13.11
CA ILE A 548 15.72 -9.11 14.41
C ILE A 548 15.92 -7.67 14.94
N ALA A 549 17.14 -7.13 14.82
CA ALA A 549 17.41 -5.75 15.23
C ALA A 549 16.56 -4.74 14.44
N ALA A 550 16.41 -4.97 13.13
CA ALA A 550 15.58 -4.13 12.28
C ALA A 550 14.09 -4.21 12.69
N TYR A 551 13.61 -5.44 12.91
CA TYR A 551 12.21 -5.66 13.30
C TYR A 551 11.93 -5.08 14.70
N LEU A 552 12.85 -5.26 15.64
CA LEU A 552 12.72 -4.68 16.97
C LEU A 552 12.77 -3.15 16.92
N SER A 553 13.56 -2.57 15.99
CA SER A 553 13.55 -1.12 15.76
C SER A 553 12.16 -0.66 15.28
N ALA A 554 11.56 -1.40 14.34
CA ALA A 554 10.21 -1.09 13.86
C ALA A 554 9.19 -1.20 15.00
N TYR A 555 9.31 -2.25 15.82
CA TYR A 555 8.45 -2.46 16.99
C TYR A 555 8.61 -1.30 17.98
N PHE A 556 9.85 -0.92 18.27
CA PHE A 556 10.16 0.15 19.22
C PHE A 556 9.58 1.48 18.79
N ILE A 557 9.78 1.87 17.50
CA ILE A 557 9.26 3.15 17.05
C ILE A 557 7.73 3.16 16.94
N ASP A 558 7.13 1.99 16.67
CA ASP A 558 5.67 1.88 16.65
C ASP A 558 5.06 2.06 18.05
N VAL A 559 5.69 1.41 19.06
CA VAL A 559 5.17 1.47 20.44
C VAL A 559 5.41 2.82 21.09
N PHE A 560 6.63 3.38 20.94
CA PHE A 560 7.05 4.55 21.70
C PHE A 560 6.82 5.87 20.95
N PHE A 561 6.80 5.83 19.62
CA PHE A 561 6.65 7.04 18.80
C PHE A 561 5.44 6.98 17.87
N GLU A 562 4.64 5.93 17.98
CA GLU A 562 3.42 5.76 17.17
C GLU A 562 3.67 5.96 15.67
N THR A 563 4.84 5.53 15.19
CA THR A 563 5.26 5.72 13.80
C THR A 563 5.77 4.40 13.22
N ARG A 564 6.12 4.41 11.95
CA ARG A 564 6.62 3.23 11.25
C ARG A 564 7.68 3.62 10.24
N PHE A 565 8.43 2.64 9.75
CA PHE A 565 9.38 2.88 8.65
C PHE A 565 8.59 2.92 7.35
N LEU A 566 8.43 4.11 6.82
CA LEU A 566 7.58 4.35 5.65
C LEU A 566 8.33 5.19 4.63
N HIS A 567 8.20 4.81 3.37
CA HIS A 567 8.60 5.65 2.24
C HIS A 567 7.46 5.61 1.21
N ILE A 568 7.57 6.39 0.16
CA ILE A 568 6.53 6.40 -0.87
C ILE A 568 6.30 4.96 -1.34
N ASP A 569 5.05 4.52 -1.26
CA ASP A 569 4.56 3.23 -1.73
C ASP A 569 5.22 2.04 -1.03
N GLY A 570 5.67 2.21 0.21
CA GLY A 570 6.28 1.11 0.95
C GLY A 570 6.31 1.33 2.45
N SER A 571 6.11 0.26 3.20
CA SER A 571 6.10 0.31 4.66
C SER A 571 6.77 -0.95 5.20
N TYR A 572 7.53 -0.77 6.28
CA TYR A 572 8.08 -1.85 7.09
C TYR A 572 7.50 -1.72 8.49
N GLU A 573 6.51 -2.54 8.78
CA GLU A 573 5.79 -2.43 10.04
C GLU A 573 5.65 -3.79 10.72
N ILE A 574 5.16 -3.77 11.94
CA ILE A 574 4.97 -5.00 12.71
C ILE A 574 3.86 -5.85 12.10
N MET A 575 3.94 -7.15 12.32
CA MET A 575 3.08 -8.15 11.67
C MET A 575 2.52 -9.12 12.71
N GLN A 576 1.42 -9.76 12.37
CA GLN A 576 0.89 -10.89 13.12
C GLN A 576 1.85 -12.09 13.06
N ALA A 577 1.76 -12.94 14.06
CA ALA A 577 2.64 -14.11 14.20
C ALA A 577 2.62 -15.02 12.95
N TYR A 578 1.46 -15.25 12.36
CA TYR A 578 1.36 -16.13 11.20
C TYR A 578 2.13 -15.60 9.98
N ASN A 579 2.29 -14.29 9.88
CA ASN A 579 3.02 -13.68 8.76
C ASN A 579 4.51 -14.04 8.77
N PHE A 580 5.08 -14.43 9.92
CA PHE A 580 6.48 -14.88 9.96
C PHE A 580 6.68 -16.20 9.22
N GLY A 581 5.71 -17.12 9.29
CA GLY A 581 5.76 -18.35 8.49
C GLY A 581 5.73 -18.06 6.98
N ARG A 582 4.87 -17.13 6.57
CA ARG A 582 4.81 -16.67 5.17
C ARG A 582 6.11 -15.98 4.78
N MET A 583 6.64 -15.13 5.64
CA MET A 583 7.90 -14.43 5.42
C MET A 583 9.06 -15.42 5.20
N PHE A 584 9.11 -16.49 5.99
CA PHE A 584 10.17 -17.49 5.85
C PHE A 584 10.11 -18.17 4.48
N ARG A 585 8.91 -18.49 4.00
CA ARG A 585 8.76 -19.08 2.65
C ARG A 585 9.21 -18.10 1.56
N TYR A 586 8.83 -16.84 1.65
CA TYR A 586 9.32 -15.82 0.71
C TYR A 586 10.84 -15.67 0.76
N PHE A 587 11.40 -15.72 1.96
CA PHE A 587 12.86 -15.65 2.14
C PHE A 587 13.58 -16.74 1.34
N LEU A 588 13.08 -17.98 1.41
CA LEU A 588 13.67 -19.09 0.67
C LEU A 588 13.61 -18.89 -0.84
N VAL A 589 12.55 -18.22 -1.32
CA VAL A 589 12.41 -17.93 -2.76
C VAL A 589 13.33 -16.79 -3.19
N PHE A 590 13.44 -15.74 -2.39
CA PHE A 590 14.28 -14.58 -2.75
C PHE A 590 15.78 -14.89 -2.65
N LEU A 591 16.18 -15.76 -1.74
CA LEU A 591 17.60 -15.98 -1.42
C LEU A 591 18.45 -16.38 -2.62
N PRO A 592 18.04 -17.34 -3.50
CA PRO A 592 18.87 -17.67 -4.66
C PRO A 592 19.14 -16.48 -5.57
N PHE A 593 18.11 -15.67 -5.85
CA PHE A 593 18.30 -14.48 -6.70
C PHE A 593 19.20 -13.46 -6.00
N CYS A 594 19.03 -13.29 -4.69
CA CYS A 594 19.87 -12.35 -3.92
C CYS A 594 21.33 -12.79 -3.91
N LEU A 595 21.61 -14.09 -3.87
CA LEU A 595 22.99 -14.60 -3.93
C LEU A 595 23.62 -14.25 -5.29
N VAL A 596 22.89 -14.44 -6.39
CA VAL A 596 23.38 -14.09 -7.73
C VAL A 596 23.62 -12.58 -7.83
N ILE A 597 22.63 -11.77 -7.42
CA ILE A 597 22.73 -10.30 -7.51
C ILE A 597 23.87 -9.78 -6.63
N SER A 598 23.99 -10.31 -5.42
CA SER A 598 25.11 -9.94 -4.54
C SER A 598 26.46 -10.26 -5.16
N THR A 599 26.57 -11.41 -5.84
CA THR A 599 27.78 -11.78 -6.57
C THR A 599 28.08 -10.73 -7.66
N LEU A 600 27.10 -10.47 -8.52
CA LEU A 600 27.27 -9.54 -9.66
C LEU A 600 27.62 -8.13 -9.19
N ASN A 601 26.93 -7.64 -8.15
CA ASN A 601 27.16 -6.28 -7.64
C ASN A 601 28.55 -6.12 -7.03
N ASN A 602 29.20 -7.21 -6.65
CA ASN A 602 30.51 -7.17 -5.99
C ASN A 602 31.67 -7.64 -6.86
N MET A 603 31.42 -7.92 -8.15
CA MET A 603 32.49 -8.33 -9.08
C MET A 603 33.45 -7.20 -9.48
N VAL A 604 33.10 -5.95 -9.20
CA VAL A 604 33.95 -4.80 -9.54
C VAL A 604 34.26 -4.00 -8.27
N THR A 605 35.55 -3.76 -8.03
CA THR A 605 36.04 -2.82 -7.03
C THR A 605 36.99 -1.86 -7.72
N ILE A 606 36.76 -0.56 -7.52
CA ILE A 606 37.45 0.50 -8.24
C ILE A 606 38.81 0.81 -7.59
N LYS A 607 39.85 0.77 -8.37
CA LYS A 607 41.22 1.07 -7.97
C LYS A 607 41.44 2.58 -7.94
N GLY A 608 42.11 3.06 -6.91
CA GLY A 608 42.52 4.46 -6.79
C GLY A 608 41.47 5.39 -6.16
N VAL A 609 40.46 4.81 -5.53
CA VAL A 609 39.45 5.61 -4.79
C VAL A 609 39.29 5.04 -3.37
N SER A 610 38.73 5.82 -2.47
CA SER A 610 38.42 5.37 -1.11
C SER A 610 37.28 4.35 -1.11
N ASP A 611 37.23 3.52 -0.06
CA ASP A 611 36.12 2.56 0.10
C ASP A 611 34.73 3.23 0.07
N ALA A 612 34.62 4.43 0.66
CA ALA A 612 33.34 5.17 0.65
C ALA A 612 32.96 5.60 -0.76
N LYS A 613 33.93 6.11 -1.53
CA LYS A 613 33.69 6.52 -2.91
C LYS A 613 33.38 5.33 -3.80
N ASP A 614 34.11 4.21 -3.63
CA ASP A 614 33.83 2.97 -4.34
C ASP A 614 32.40 2.47 -4.06
N THR A 615 32.00 2.48 -2.79
CA THR A 615 30.64 2.08 -2.40
C THR A 615 29.59 2.98 -3.05
N ALA A 616 29.78 4.29 -3.00
CA ALA A 616 28.85 5.25 -3.59
C ALA A 616 28.72 5.05 -5.11
N ILE A 617 29.85 4.88 -5.81
CA ILE A 617 29.84 4.63 -7.25
C ILE A 617 29.14 3.31 -7.56
N ASN A 618 29.47 2.26 -6.81
CA ASN A 618 28.84 0.94 -7.01
C ASN A 618 27.31 1.00 -6.86
N VAL A 619 26.83 1.64 -5.79
CA VAL A 619 25.38 1.77 -5.55
C VAL A 619 24.72 2.59 -6.67
N LEU A 620 25.35 3.68 -7.09
CA LEU A 620 24.83 4.50 -8.19
C LEU A 620 24.78 3.70 -9.49
N VAL A 621 25.84 2.99 -9.83
CA VAL A 621 25.94 2.21 -11.08
C VAL A 621 24.90 1.07 -11.08
N THR A 622 24.78 0.35 -9.97
CA THR A 622 23.84 -0.77 -9.89
C THR A 622 22.38 -0.30 -9.81
N THR A 623 22.16 0.97 -9.48
CA THR A 623 20.81 1.59 -9.45
C THR A 623 20.46 2.30 -10.76
N LEU A 624 21.46 2.64 -11.57
CA LEU A 624 21.30 3.51 -12.75
C LEU A 624 20.28 2.95 -13.74
N GLY A 625 20.28 1.63 -13.97
CA GLY A 625 19.33 1.01 -14.90
C GLY A 625 17.87 1.23 -14.49
N MET A 626 17.59 1.12 -13.19
CA MET A 626 16.26 1.41 -12.66
C MET A 626 15.92 2.89 -12.83
N ILE A 627 16.88 3.79 -12.55
CA ILE A 627 16.67 5.23 -12.72
C ILE A 627 16.29 5.53 -14.17
N ILE A 628 17.04 4.97 -15.11
CA ILE A 628 16.77 5.18 -16.55
C ILE A 628 15.39 4.64 -16.92
N PHE A 629 15.06 3.41 -16.48
CA PHE A 629 13.75 2.80 -16.79
C PHE A 629 12.62 3.66 -16.23
N MET A 630 12.71 4.06 -14.95
CA MET A 630 11.65 4.85 -14.31
C MET A 630 11.52 6.22 -15.00
N SER A 631 12.64 6.84 -15.36
CA SER A 631 12.61 8.14 -16.05
C SER A 631 11.89 8.03 -17.40
N ILE A 632 12.23 7.00 -18.19
CA ILE A 632 11.55 6.75 -19.47
C ILE A 632 10.06 6.43 -19.21
N GLY A 633 9.77 5.62 -18.20
CA GLY A 633 8.41 5.26 -17.85
C GLY A 633 7.57 6.47 -17.50
N PHE A 634 8.11 7.39 -16.69
CA PHE A 634 7.42 8.65 -16.38
C PHE A 634 7.20 9.49 -17.64
N LEU A 635 8.25 9.66 -18.44
CA LEU A 635 8.15 10.45 -19.66
C LEU A 635 7.09 9.88 -20.61
N VAL A 636 7.11 8.57 -20.86
CA VAL A 636 6.17 7.93 -21.77
C VAL A 636 4.75 7.99 -21.20
N THR A 637 4.59 7.71 -19.92
CA THR A 637 3.26 7.70 -19.27
C THR A 637 2.61 9.08 -19.33
N TYR A 638 3.39 10.13 -19.03
CA TYR A 638 2.82 11.48 -18.95
C TYR A 638 2.71 12.16 -20.32
N SER A 639 3.45 11.72 -21.34
CA SER A 639 3.31 12.26 -22.69
C SER A 639 2.29 11.51 -23.54
N SER A 640 2.04 10.22 -23.24
CA SER A 640 1.12 9.38 -24.03
C SER A 640 0.25 8.53 -23.12
N PRO A 641 -0.73 9.15 -22.44
CA PRO A 641 -1.58 8.41 -21.51
C PRO A 641 -2.25 7.20 -22.17
N GLY A 642 -2.24 6.07 -21.48
CA GLY A 642 -2.90 4.86 -21.92
C GLY A 642 -2.08 3.96 -22.84
N GLN A 643 -0.89 4.37 -23.24
CA GLN A 643 -0.08 3.57 -24.18
C GLN A 643 1.18 2.94 -23.57
N ALA A 644 1.42 3.11 -22.30
CA ALA A 644 2.70 2.82 -21.70
C ALA A 644 2.82 1.43 -21.06
N GLN A 645 2.15 0.42 -21.63
CA GLN A 645 2.14 -0.91 -20.97
C GLN A 645 3.54 -1.52 -20.84
N ILE A 646 4.41 -1.30 -21.82
CA ILE A 646 5.78 -1.83 -21.78
C ILE A 646 6.60 -1.18 -20.66
N PHE A 647 6.33 0.10 -20.38
CA PHE A 647 7.01 0.89 -19.37
C PHE A 647 6.10 1.20 -18.19
N SER A 648 5.23 0.27 -17.81
CA SER A 648 4.25 0.51 -16.74
C SER A 648 4.94 0.81 -15.41
N ILE A 649 4.72 2.02 -14.91
CA ILE A 649 5.28 2.45 -13.62
C ILE A 649 4.21 2.57 -12.53
N HIS A 650 2.96 2.18 -12.84
CA HIS A 650 1.80 2.51 -12.01
C HIS A 650 1.88 2.00 -10.58
N SER A 651 2.51 0.86 -10.37
CA SER A 651 2.65 0.25 -9.04
C SER A 651 4.12 0.00 -8.71
N MET A 652 5.02 0.89 -9.17
CA MET A 652 6.46 0.69 -9.03
C MET A 652 7.17 1.83 -8.29
N LEU A 653 6.43 2.76 -7.71
CA LEU A 653 7.06 3.92 -7.07
C LEU A 653 8.01 3.50 -5.94
N SER A 654 7.68 2.41 -5.25
CA SER A 654 8.53 1.90 -4.18
C SER A 654 9.93 1.48 -4.67
N MET A 655 10.08 1.11 -5.96
CA MET A 655 11.37 0.69 -6.51
C MET A 655 12.41 1.81 -6.43
N ILE A 656 11.97 3.07 -6.48
CA ILE A 656 12.87 4.23 -6.34
C ILE A 656 13.63 4.19 -5.00
N PHE A 657 13.02 3.60 -3.99
CA PHE A 657 13.62 3.46 -2.66
C PHE A 657 14.25 2.07 -2.47
N ILE A 658 13.57 1.00 -2.90
CA ILE A 658 14.02 -0.37 -2.66
C ILE A 658 15.36 -0.65 -3.36
N VAL A 659 15.49 -0.32 -4.64
CA VAL A 659 16.69 -0.67 -5.41
C VAL A 659 17.95 -0.02 -4.82
N PRO A 660 17.94 1.29 -4.49
CA PRO A 660 19.15 1.89 -3.87
C PRO A 660 19.55 1.26 -2.54
N TYR A 661 18.59 1.02 -1.62
CA TYR A 661 19.00 0.53 -0.31
C TYR A 661 19.42 -0.95 -0.36
N VAL A 662 18.78 -1.79 -1.21
CA VAL A 662 19.24 -3.18 -1.32
C VAL A 662 20.62 -3.24 -1.96
N ASN A 663 20.89 -2.42 -2.97
CA ASN A 663 22.23 -2.35 -3.58
C ASN A 663 23.27 -1.85 -2.57
N TYR A 664 22.89 -0.88 -1.72
CA TYR A 664 23.76 -0.44 -0.61
C TYR A 664 24.05 -1.58 0.35
N ILE A 665 23.03 -2.34 0.74
CA ILE A 665 23.22 -3.48 1.68
C ILE A 665 24.16 -4.52 1.05
N TYR A 666 23.92 -4.91 -0.22
CA TYR A 666 24.80 -5.86 -0.89
C TYR A 666 26.27 -5.39 -0.84
N ARG A 667 26.48 -4.13 -1.21
CA ARG A 667 27.85 -3.61 -1.31
C ARG A 667 28.50 -3.42 0.08
N LYS A 668 27.77 -2.83 1.00
CA LYS A 668 28.31 -2.55 2.35
C LYS A 668 28.60 -3.84 3.12
N MET A 669 27.70 -4.82 3.05
CA MET A 669 27.95 -6.10 3.72
C MET A 669 29.16 -6.82 3.10
N TYR A 670 29.32 -6.74 1.77
CA TYR A 670 30.54 -7.26 1.15
C TYR A 670 31.78 -6.54 1.68
N LYS A 671 31.75 -5.21 1.80
CA LYS A 671 32.89 -4.45 2.33
C LYS A 671 33.23 -4.85 3.77
N LEU A 672 32.24 -5.28 4.55
CA LEU A 672 32.46 -5.72 5.93
C LEU A 672 32.92 -7.17 6.03
N THR A 673 32.47 -8.05 5.15
CA THR A 673 32.68 -9.49 5.29
C THR A 673 33.63 -10.08 4.25
N GLY A 674 33.86 -9.41 3.12
CA GLY A 674 34.63 -9.99 2.01
C GLY A 674 33.88 -11.08 1.26
N SER A 675 32.61 -11.33 1.57
CA SER A 675 31.83 -12.42 1.00
C SER A 675 30.47 -11.91 0.54
N ILE A 676 29.89 -12.58 -0.45
CA ILE A 676 28.58 -12.21 -1.02
C ILE A 676 27.41 -12.66 -0.12
N TRP A 677 27.62 -13.54 0.83
CA TRP A 677 26.54 -14.22 1.56
C TRP A 677 25.75 -13.29 2.47
N ALA A 678 26.45 -12.46 3.27
CA ALA A 678 25.80 -11.66 4.29
C ALA A 678 24.81 -10.64 3.70
N GLY A 679 25.23 -9.98 2.63
CA GLY A 679 24.36 -9.04 1.92
C GLY A 679 23.15 -9.73 1.30
N ALA A 680 23.37 -10.89 0.68
CA ALA A 680 22.28 -11.66 0.06
C ALA A 680 21.24 -12.09 1.09
N ILE A 681 21.68 -12.60 2.23
CA ILE A 681 20.77 -13.06 3.30
C ILE A 681 19.95 -11.89 3.84
N LEU A 682 20.62 -10.78 4.15
CA LEU A 682 19.91 -9.63 4.74
C LEU A 682 18.91 -9.02 3.76
N VAL A 683 19.28 -8.87 2.49
CA VAL A 683 18.35 -8.35 1.47
C VAL A 683 17.15 -9.29 1.29
N ALA A 684 17.41 -10.61 1.23
CA ALA A 684 16.31 -11.58 1.10
C ALA A 684 15.34 -11.49 2.29
N LEU A 685 15.86 -11.27 3.50
CA LEU A 685 15.01 -11.09 4.69
C LEU A 685 14.17 -9.80 4.60
N PHE A 686 14.77 -8.70 4.13
CA PHE A 686 14.02 -7.44 3.96
C PHE A 686 12.92 -7.56 2.89
N LEU A 687 13.22 -8.18 1.75
CA LEU A 687 12.21 -8.39 0.70
C LEU A 687 11.09 -9.31 1.20
N ALA A 688 11.44 -10.34 1.96
CA ALA A 688 10.47 -11.26 2.55
C ALA A 688 9.58 -10.57 3.59
N TRP A 689 10.15 -9.69 4.41
CA TRP A 689 9.41 -8.91 5.40
C TRP A 689 8.37 -8.04 4.71
N ARG A 690 8.81 -7.30 3.67
CA ARG A 690 7.91 -6.47 2.90
C ARG A 690 6.77 -7.32 2.29
N ALA A 691 7.10 -8.42 1.63
CA ALA A 691 6.10 -9.27 0.98
C ALA A 691 5.10 -9.85 1.98
N ALA A 692 5.56 -10.29 3.15
CA ALA A 692 4.69 -10.94 4.13
C ALA A 692 3.70 -9.99 4.80
N GLY A 693 4.04 -8.70 4.88
CA GLY A 693 3.17 -7.71 5.54
C GLY A 693 2.03 -7.22 4.68
N TYR A 694 2.09 -7.42 3.37
CA TYR A 694 1.13 -6.82 2.45
C TYR A 694 -0.10 -7.72 2.25
N LEU A 695 -1.23 -7.08 1.97
CA LEU A 695 -2.50 -7.78 1.73
C LEU A 695 -2.41 -8.71 0.52
N CYS A 696 -2.89 -9.93 0.70
CA CYS A 696 -3.05 -10.86 -0.41
C CYS A 696 -4.41 -10.62 -1.06
N GLN A 697 -4.41 -10.06 -2.27
CA GLN A 697 -5.64 -9.71 -2.99
C GLN A 697 -6.53 -10.90 -3.29
N ARG A 698 -5.94 -12.07 -3.42
CA ARG A 698 -6.69 -13.24 -3.89
C ARG A 698 -7.84 -13.63 -2.98
N PHE A 699 -7.68 -13.43 -1.69
CA PHE A 699 -8.76 -13.67 -0.74
C PHE A 699 -10.03 -12.90 -1.07
N MET A 700 -9.86 -11.77 -1.75
CA MET A 700 -10.95 -10.81 -1.90
C MET A 700 -11.50 -10.71 -3.31
N TRP A 701 -10.71 -11.13 -4.31
CA TRP A 701 -11.09 -10.93 -5.71
C TRP A 701 -11.87 -12.09 -6.29
N TYR A 702 -11.56 -13.30 -5.87
CA TYR A 702 -12.10 -14.49 -6.51
C TYR A 702 -12.94 -15.29 -5.50
N GLY A 703 -14.22 -14.97 -5.44
CA GLY A 703 -15.15 -15.70 -4.59
C GLY A 703 -15.82 -16.81 -5.37
N ASN A 704 -15.07 -17.59 -6.16
CA ASN A 704 -15.63 -18.75 -6.86
C ASN A 704 -15.04 -20.03 -6.29
N ASN A 705 -15.75 -21.12 -6.51
CA ASN A 705 -15.42 -22.40 -5.90
C ASN A 705 -14.03 -22.93 -6.32
N GLU A 706 -13.60 -22.65 -7.54
CA GLU A 706 -12.29 -23.10 -8.00
C GLU A 706 -11.16 -22.44 -7.24
N VAL A 707 -11.26 -21.13 -7.08
CA VAL A 707 -10.25 -20.37 -6.34
C VAL A 707 -10.33 -20.69 -4.85
N ALA A 708 -11.54 -20.85 -4.32
CA ALA A 708 -11.75 -21.22 -2.93
C ALA A 708 -11.13 -22.57 -2.60
N ALA A 709 -11.40 -23.57 -3.42
CA ALA A 709 -10.82 -24.90 -3.24
C ALA A 709 -9.30 -24.89 -3.34
N PHE A 710 -8.76 -24.09 -4.24
CA PHE A 710 -7.33 -23.94 -4.41
C PHE A 710 -6.68 -23.30 -3.18
N TRP A 711 -7.28 -22.23 -2.66
CA TRP A 711 -6.77 -21.52 -1.50
C TRP A 711 -6.94 -22.30 -0.19
N GLY A 712 -7.95 -23.14 -0.10
CA GLY A 712 -8.18 -23.96 1.08
C GLY A 712 -6.98 -24.84 1.45
N LEU A 713 -6.06 -25.06 0.50
CA LEU A 713 -4.83 -25.80 0.78
C LEU A 713 -3.83 -25.01 1.62
N TYR A 714 -4.04 -23.72 1.81
CA TYR A 714 -3.07 -22.83 2.47
C TYR A 714 -3.58 -22.25 3.78
N PHE A 715 -4.77 -22.64 4.22
CA PHE A 715 -5.38 -22.10 5.44
C PHE A 715 -5.72 -23.18 6.46
#